data_e134525d72224074c9c088dff8dfd83c
#
_entry.id   e134525d72224074c9c088dff8dfd83c
#
_cell.length_a   1.000
_cell.length_b   1.000
_cell.length_c   1.000
_cell.angle_alpha   90.00
_cell.angle_beta   90.00
_cell.angle_gamma   90.00
#
_symmetry.space_group_name_H-M   'P 1'
#
loop_
_entity.id
_entity.type
_entity.pdbx_description
1 polymer ?
#
loop_
_entity_poly.entity_id
_entity_poly.type
_entity_poly.pdbx_seq_one_letter_code
_entity_poly.pdbx_strand_id
1 'polypeptide(L)'
;MNRGKIIQTILFLLISLSCFASESLPLDTLLIRVMNAAEKYNDLVESYSAEVYTRSYVETKEKNFLYKYTHLIPQFVIHDPHNDNALIETISNYRFDYPNNYVQDIKHVSGTISSKKDIESIPFKLININIYGETTNDESFFMPLRFSTAKYYNYQLSKTFTENNKTYYYIHYTPIYENTKLLEGYFIIERGTWRVIFFRGEGVDIFSDFSFEMTMGNEWITNYLPVNLIIYQTTSYLGNKLASRHLANINYNEIELRSITEPERSLNISDFYKIRLDSVPVRSDTAFWNTHRPIPLQAQEKEVLLNYLQSLKEKESDKANGNNLEDPKIAQQLAQRMVMNSSYKYKSVRLGYSGLFNPLMLGYSTRDGLTYRQKLSFNIDLSHNRTVKIDAFAGYMFRRKEFFTDLTTTWNYNPFRLGSASISLGNGNPTYSSLFVDQIQDSLKNKGLSFEDISLFYYKDYYIKLFNTMELTNGLLLQTGIDYHIRKSKNTPTLLRSTNSAIEPIEDMFGTKRSFAPFVRVSWTPRQYYRYEGRQKIYVRSSFPTFKVELSRSFKDILGSTSIFNRVEFDISQNIPIGLMHSFQYHLGAGRFINQKTEYFADFVYFAKNNFPENWNDGLGGVFNLLSRDLYNASDSYIQAHFMYETPFLILKNIPFVSDFADKERIYVSQLYTPQIISYTELGYGIGNRYFNAGIFGSFHKTDFRHIGVRAAFEF
;
A
#
# COMPACT_ATOMS: atom_id res chain seq x y z
N MET A 1 75.22 -14.91 -44.30
CA MET A 1 74.19 -14.40 -43.36
C MET A 1 73.53 -15.59 -42.67
N ASN A 2 73.70 -15.70 -41.36
CA ASN A 2 73.51 -16.94 -40.58
C ASN A 2 72.06 -17.37 -40.46
N ARG A 3 71.71 -18.54 -41.02
CA ARG A 3 70.38 -19.21 -40.86
C ARG A 3 69.93 -19.34 -39.36
N GLY A 4 70.91 -19.39 -38.42
CA GLY A 4 70.62 -19.51 -37.00
C GLY A 4 70.01 -18.24 -36.38
N LYS A 5 70.35 -17.04 -36.92
CA LYS A 5 69.73 -15.78 -36.37
C LYS A 5 68.29 -15.57 -36.84
N ILE A 6 67.93 -16.10 -38.03
CA ILE A 6 66.57 -16.01 -38.54
C ILE A 6 65.64 -16.95 -37.77
N ILE A 7 66.12 -18.13 -37.36
CA ILE A 7 65.36 -19.07 -36.55
C ILE A 7 65.16 -18.56 -35.12
N GLN A 8 66.20 -17.90 -34.52
CA GLN A 8 66.04 -17.27 -33.20
C GLN A 8 65.09 -16.08 -33.24
N THR A 9 65.12 -15.25 -34.29
CA THR A 9 64.19 -14.14 -34.46
C THR A 9 62.76 -14.57 -34.67
N ILE A 10 62.55 -15.64 -35.43
CA ILE A 10 61.24 -16.25 -35.64
C ILE A 10 60.74 -16.92 -34.36
N LEU A 11 61.62 -17.59 -33.61
CA LEU A 11 61.24 -18.21 -32.30
C LEU A 11 60.92 -17.11 -31.25
N PHE A 12 61.66 -15.96 -31.27
CA PHE A 12 61.36 -14.84 -30.39
C PHE A 12 60.09 -14.09 -30.81
N LEU A 13 59.77 -14.05 -32.12
CA LEU A 13 58.48 -13.52 -32.61
C LEU A 13 57.30 -14.45 -32.30
N LEU A 14 57.52 -15.77 -32.34
CA LEU A 14 56.51 -16.77 -31.95
C LEU A 14 56.27 -16.82 -30.45
N ILE A 15 57.31 -16.55 -29.63
CA ILE A 15 57.18 -16.42 -28.16
C ILE A 15 56.56 -15.08 -27.79
N SER A 16 56.76 -14.02 -28.54
CA SER A 16 56.11 -12.71 -28.30
C SER A 16 54.66 -12.64 -28.78
N LEU A 17 54.22 -13.60 -29.64
CA LEU A 17 52.84 -13.76 -30.05
C LEU A 17 52.01 -14.70 -29.12
N SER A 18 52.65 -15.36 -28.17
CA SER A 18 51.97 -15.97 -27.04
C SER A 18 51.67 -14.97 -25.89
N CYS A 19 51.49 -13.71 -26.28
CA CYS A 19 50.90 -12.70 -25.37
C CYS A 19 49.45 -13.11 -25.14
N PHE A 20 49.24 -13.77 -24.00
CA PHE A 20 48.02 -14.03 -23.29
C PHE A 20 46.79 -13.41 -23.97
N ALA A 21 46.20 -14.10 -24.94
CA ALA A 21 44.79 -14.01 -25.17
C ALA A 21 44.14 -14.61 -23.91
N SER A 22 43.85 -13.79 -22.93
CA SER A 22 42.90 -14.12 -21.89
C SER A 22 41.65 -14.56 -22.64
N GLU A 23 41.35 -15.86 -22.64
CA GLU A 23 40.08 -16.35 -23.17
C GLU A 23 38.97 -15.62 -22.44
N SER A 24 38.48 -14.55 -23.05
CA SER A 24 37.30 -13.83 -22.56
C SER A 24 36.14 -14.82 -22.75
N LEU A 25 35.62 -15.34 -21.65
CA LEU A 25 34.41 -16.17 -21.69
C LEU A 25 33.28 -15.38 -22.38
N PRO A 26 32.48 -16.03 -23.23
CA PRO A 26 31.30 -15.40 -23.81
C PRO A 26 30.41 -14.81 -22.74
N LEU A 27 29.83 -13.66 -23.00
CA LEU A 27 28.98 -12.93 -22.03
C LEU A 27 27.85 -13.82 -21.46
N ASP A 28 27.17 -14.59 -22.29
CA ASP A 28 26.11 -15.51 -21.86
C ASP A 28 26.60 -16.54 -20.84
N THR A 29 27.83 -17.07 -21.07
CA THR A 29 28.44 -18.01 -20.12
C THR A 29 28.78 -17.35 -18.80
N LEU A 30 29.27 -16.10 -18.83
CA LEU A 30 29.52 -15.29 -17.63
C LEU A 30 28.23 -15.07 -16.84
N LEU A 31 27.17 -14.63 -17.50
CA LEU A 31 25.87 -14.35 -16.89
C LEU A 31 25.26 -15.60 -16.23
N ILE A 32 25.28 -16.74 -16.93
CA ILE A 32 24.80 -18.01 -16.38
C ILE A 32 25.56 -18.37 -15.09
N ARG A 33 26.89 -18.22 -15.08
CA ARG A 33 27.70 -18.52 -13.89
C ARG A 33 27.42 -17.58 -12.72
N VAL A 34 27.24 -16.27 -12.99
CA VAL A 34 26.90 -15.29 -11.97
C VAL A 34 25.51 -15.54 -11.39
N MET A 35 24.51 -15.83 -12.24
CA MET A 35 23.14 -16.09 -11.78
C MET A 35 23.05 -17.39 -10.97
N ASN A 36 23.76 -18.44 -11.35
CA ASN A 36 23.89 -19.66 -10.55
C ASN A 36 24.58 -19.40 -9.19
N ALA A 37 25.58 -18.53 -9.16
CA ALA A 37 26.21 -18.10 -7.92
C ALA A 37 25.27 -17.26 -7.06
N ALA A 38 24.51 -16.34 -7.66
CA ALA A 38 23.53 -15.51 -6.98
C ALA A 38 22.44 -16.34 -6.27
N GLU A 39 22.00 -17.45 -6.87
CA GLU A 39 21.07 -18.39 -6.20
C GLU A 39 21.64 -18.97 -4.92
N LYS A 40 22.91 -19.30 -4.91
CA LYS A 40 23.58 -19.83 -3.71
C LYS A 40 23.79 -18.76 -2.66
N TYR A 41 24.21 -17.55 -3.07
CA TYR A 41 24.53 -16.47 -2.15
C TYR A 41 23.30 -15.83 -1.51
N ASN A 42 22.14 -15.89 -2.16
CA ASN A 42 20.89 -15.32 -1.67
C ASN A 42 20.50 -15.87 -0.28
N ASP A 43 20.63 -17.18 -0.10
CA ASP A 43 20.16 -17.90 1.10
C ASP A 43 21.32 -18.50 1.91
N LEU A 44 22.53 -17.97 1.74
CA LEU A 44 23.73 -18.58 2.33
C LEU A 44 23.90 -18.29 3.81
N VAL A 45 23.42 -17.15 4.30
CA VAL A 45 23.60 -16.69 5.68
C VAL A 45 22.42 -17.07 6.53
N GLU A 46 22.65 -17.80 7.63
CA GLU A 46 21.64 -18.11 8.64
C GLU A 46 21.47 -16.95 9.61
N SER A 47 22.59 -16.44 10.17
CA SER A 47 22.57 -15.31 11.07
C SER A 47 23.86 -14.51 11.02
N TYR A 48 23.79 -13.24 11.38
CA TYR A 48 24.98 -12.43 11.68
C TYR A 48 24.72 -11.39 12.75
N SER A 49 25.80 -10.99 13.45
CA SER A 49 25.86 -9.77 14.24
C SER A 49 26.86 -8.80 13.60
N ALA A 50 26.55 -7.51 13.62
CA ALA A 50 27.41 -6.48 13.05
C ALA A 50 27.28 -5.16 13.82
N GLU A 51 28.38 -4.41 13.87
CA GLU A 51 28.33 -3.00 14.22
C GLU A 51 28.15 -2.18 12.93
N VAL A 52 27.15 -1.32 12.91
CA VAL A 52 26.79 -0.51 11.73
C VAL A 52 26.87 0.96 12.07
N TYR A 53 27.75 1.66 11.38
CA TYR A 53 27.77 3.11 11.35
C TYR A 53 26.91 3.60 10.20
N THR A 54 25.97 4.51 10.46
CA THR A 54 25.19 5.18 9.40
C THR A 54 25.32 6.68 9.48
N ARG A 55 25.28 7.32 8.31
CA ARG A 55 25.24 8.78 8.18
C ARG A 55 24.30 9.18 7.07
N SER A 56 23.37 10.07 7.38
CA SER A 56 22.43 10.65 6.44
C SER A 56 22.62 12.18 6.43
N TYR A 57 22.86 12.74 5.26
CA TYR A 57 22.94 14.16 5.04
C TYR A 57 21.87 14.55 4.03
N VAL A 58 21.06 15.55 4.36
CA VAL A 58 19.99 16.07 3.51
C VAL A 58 20.20 17.56 3.31
N GLU A 59 20.12 18.00 2.06
CA GLU A 59 20.29 19.38 1.65
C GLU A 59 19.10 19.85 0.82
N THR A 60 18.53 20.99 1.16
CA THR A 60 17.47 21.62 0.38
C THR A 60 18.09 22.45 -0.74
N LYS A 61 17.90 22.02 -1.99
CA LYS A 61 18.42 22.71 -3.19
C LYS A 61 17.48 23.79 -3.69
N GLU A 62 16.19 23.52 -3.71
CA GLU A 62 15.14 24.44 -4.16
C GLU A 62 13.97 24.44 -3.18
N LYS A 63 13.44 25.63 -2.88
CA LYS A 63 12.43 25.83 -1.85
C LYS A 63 11.42 26.88 -2.29
N ASN A 64 10.13 26.57 -2.19
CA ASN A 64 9.05 27.50 -2.42
C ASN A 64 8.05 27.54 -1.23
N PHE A 65 6.94 28.28 -1.34
CA PHE A 65 5.97 28.45 -0.25
C PHE A 65 5.25 27.14 0.16
N LEU A 66 5.26 26.10 -0.70
CA LEU A 66 4.69 24.79 -0.42
C LEU A 66 5.63 23.89 0.38
N TYR A 67 6.89 24.29 0.60
CA TYR A 67 7.89 23.51 1.31
C TYR A 67 7.44 23.07 2.71
N LYS A 68 6.69 23.91 3.40
CA LYS A 68 6.11 23.58 4.72
C LYS A 68 5.14 22.40 4.74
N TYR A 69 4.66 21.96 3.56
CA TYR A 69 3.75 20.82 3.40
C TYR A 69 4.48 19.55 2.95
N THR A 70 5.77 19.59 2.70
CA THR A 70 6.56 18.43 2.24
C THR A 70 6.63 17.30 3.27
N HIS A 71 6.43 17.60 4.55
CA HIS A 71 6.32 16.59 5.62
C HIS A 71 5.15 15.60 5.46
N LEU A 72 4.21 15.87 4.54
CA LEU A 72 3.11 14.96 4.19
C LEU A 72 3.56 13.81 3.27
N ILE A 73 4.77 13.92 2.70
CA ILE A 73 5.29 12.95 1.75
C ILE A 73 6.35 12.11 2.46
N PRO A 74 6.23 10.78 2.46
CA PRO A 74 7.14 9.89 3.17
C PRO A 74 8.63 10.05 2.78
N GLN A 75 8.92 10.44 1.54
CA GLN A 75 10.28 10.67 1.05
C GLN A 75 10.97 11.88 1.68
N PHE A 76 10.22 12.79 2.31
CA PHE A 76 10.72 13.99 2.97
C PHE A 76 10.80 13.86 4.50
N VAL A 77 10.93 12.64 5.01
CA VAL A 77 10.81 12.34 6.45
C VAL A 77 11.90 12.97 7.30
N ILE A 78 13.11 13.18 6.74
CA ILE A 78 14.21 13.87 7.43
C ILE A 78 14.12 15.35 7.09
N HIS A 79 13.16 16.05 7.65
CA HIS A 79 12.93 17.44 7.37
C HIS A 79 12.60 18.24 8.64
N ASP A 80 13.46 19.18 8.99
CA ASP A 80 13.13 20.24 9.94
C ASP A 80 12.73 21.49 9.14
N PRO A 81 11.48 21.99 9.22
CA PRO A 81 11.04 23.20 8.52
C PRO A 81 11.89 24.43 8.82
N HIS A 82 12.65 24.40 9.91
CA HIS A 82 13.49 25.51 10.36
C HIS A 82 14.96 25.40 9.92
N ASN A 83 15.41 24.23 9.46
CA ASN A 83 16.76 24.00 8.96
C ASN A 83 16.69 23.48 7.53
N ASP A 84 17.39 24.18 6.61
CA ASP A 84 17.44 23.78 5.20
C ASP A 84 18.31 22.53 4.98
N ASN A 85 19.16 22.18 5.94
CA ASN A 85 20.04 21.02 5.88
C ASN A 85 19.98 20.22 7.18
N ALA A 86 20.06 18.91 7.06
CA ALA A 86 20.05 17.99 8.19
C ALA A 86 21.17 16.97 8.10
N LEU A 87 21.75 16.65 9.24
CA LEU A 87 22.77 15.61 9.40
C LEU A 87 22.36 14.69 10.52
N ILE A 88 22.38 13.38 10.29
CA ILE A 88 22.14 12.36 11.31
C ILE A 88 23.20 11.28 11.21
N GLU A 89 23.83 10.96 12.33
CA GLU A 89 24.79 9.85 12.45
C GLU A 89 24.33 8.90 13.55
N THR A 90 24.51 7.58 13.30
CA THR A 90 24.25 6.57 14.33
C THR A 90 25.34 5.50 14.34
N ILE A 91 25.58 4.91 15.51
CA ILE A 91 26.28 3.64 15.68
C ILE A 91 25.30 2.67 16.31
N SER A 92 25.11 1.52 15.68
CA SER A 92 24.10 0.54 16.04
C SER A 92 24.68 -0.86 16.04
N ASN A 93 24.21 -1.72 16.94
CA ASN A 93 24.40 -3.15 16.81
C ASN A 93 23.25 -3.74 16.01
N TYR A 94 23.59 -4.44 14.95
CA TYR A 94 22.66 -5.17 14.10
C TYR A 94 22.74 -6.66 14.38
N ARG A 95 21.58 -7.31 14.37
CA ARG A 95 21.46 -8.75 14.27
C ARG A 95 20.52 -9.09 13.13
N PHE A 96 20.93 -10.02 12.32
CA PHE A 96 20.13 -10.64 11.29
C PHE A 96 19.93 -12.11 11.62
N ASP A 97 18.71 -12.60 11.49
CA ASP A 97 18.37 -14.02 11.53
C ASP A 97 17.53 -14.32 10.27
N TYR A 98 17.92 -15.35 9.53
CA TYR A 98 17.23 -15.77 8.32
C TYR A 98 15.72 -15.99 8.60
N PRO A 99 14.82 -15.65 7.69
CA PRO A 99 15.10 -15.13 6.34
C PRO A 99 15.16 -13.60 6.23
N ASN A 100 14.57 -12.83 7.12
CA ASN A 100 14.49 -11.35 7.05
C ASN A 100 14.19 -10.72 8.43
N ASN A 101 14.69 -11.34 9.50
CA ASN A 101 14.50 -10.81 10.84
C ASN A 101 15.71 -9.93 11.21
N TYR A 102 15.51 -8.62 11.23
CA TYR A 102 16.53 -7.65 11.59
C TYR A 102 16.20 -7.01 12.93
N VAL A 103 17.20 -6.95 13.81
CA VAL A 103 17.12 -6.24 15.08
C VAL A 103 18.22 -5.17 15.10
N GLN A 104 17.83 -3.91 15.27
CA GLN A 104 18.74 -2.79 15.39
C GLN A 104 18.69 -2.24 16.82
N ASP A 105 19.85 -2.19 17.45
CA ASP A 105 20.07 -1.61 18.77
C ASP A 105 20.94 -0.36 18.60
N ILE A 106 20.32 0.82 18.52
CA ILE A 106 21.02 2.09 18.30
C ILE A 106 21.69 2.51 19.61
N LYS A 107 23.02 2.48 19.65
CA LYS A 107 23.83 2.83 20.82
C LYS A 107 24.07 4.33 20.92
N HIS A 108 24.58 4.91 19.85
CA HIS A 108 25.01 6.32 19.83
C HIS A 108 24.36 7.07 18.67
N VAL A 109 24.06 8.35 18.90
CA VAL A 109 23.48 9.22 17.92
C VAL A 109 24.09 10.61 17.97
N SER A 110 24.28 11.24 16.81
CA SER A 110 24.72 12.64 16.66
C SER A 110 23.97 13.30 15.50
N GLY A 111 24.02 14.63 15.44
CA GLY A 111 23.50 15.40 14.32
C GLY A 111 22.39 16.37 14.72
N THR A 112 21.69 16.87 13.72
CA THR A 112 20.62 17.90 13.83
C THR A 112 19.27 17.28 14.24
N ILE A 113 19.28 16.39 15.23
CA ILE A 113 18.12 15.59 15.64
C ILE A 113 17.32 16.36 16.67
N SER A 114 16.04 16.60 16.41
CA SER A 114 15.11 17.24 17.32
C SER A 114 14.18 16.25 18.04
N SER A 115 13.95 15.08 17.47
CA SER A 115 13.02 14.08 18.03
C SER A 115 13.46 12.63 17.76
N LYS A 116 12.87 11.68 18.52
CA LYS A 116 13.08 10.24 18.27
C LYS A 116 12.61 9.81 16.88
N LYS A 117 11.59 10.48 16.33
CA LYS A 117 11.06 10.20 14.99
C LYS A 117 12.09 10.47 13.89
N ASP A 118 12.98 11.44 14.09
CA ASP A 118 14.03 11.76 13.11
C ASP A 118 15.00 10.59 12.97
N ILE A 119 15.26 9.84 14.04
CA ILE A 119 16.11 8.65 14.03
C ILE A 119 15.42 7.47 13.35
N GLU A 120 14.12 7.30 13.60
CA GLU A 120 13.31 6.24 13.00
C GLU A 120 13.12 6.45 11.48
N SER A 121 13.37 7.66 10.99
CA SER A 121 13.23 8.05 9.59
C SER A 121 14.45 7.73 8.72
N ILE A 122 15.56 7.29 9.30
CA ILE A 122 16.73 6.85 8.51
C ILE A 122 16.29 5.66 7.64
N PRO A 123 16.63 5.64 6.35
CA PRO A 123 16.16 4.63 5.42
C PRO A 123 16.80 3.27 5.68
N PHE A 124 16.40 2.65 6.79
CA PHE A 124 16.83 1.33 7.23
C PHE A 124 16.65 0.26 6.15
N LYS A 125 15.55 0.35 5.40
CA LYS A 125 15.24 -0.58 4.31
C LYS A 125 16.29 -0.56 3.20
N LEU A 126 16.96 0.57 2.99
CA LEU A 126 17.98 0.72 1.95
C LEU A 126 19.32 0.09 2.36
N ILE A 127 19.61 -0.02 3.67
CA ILE A 127 20.85 -0.64 4.16
C ILE A 127 20.84 -2.16 3.94
N ASN A 128 19.67 -2.77 3.90
CA ASN A 128 19.49 -4.21 3.79
C ASN A 128 19.17 -4.68 2.37
N ILE A 129 19.69 -3.98 1.34
CA ILE A 129 19.53 -4.40 -0.05
C ILE A 129 20.32 -5.71 -0.28
N ASN A 130 19.61 -6.76 -0.65
CA ASN A 130 20.22 -8.00 -1.10
C ASN A 130 20.32 -8.02 -2.63
N ILE A 131 21.52 -7.81 -3.17
CA ILE A 131 21.75 -7.80 -4.62
C ILE A 131 21.56 -9.17 -5.29
N TYR A 132 21.60 -10.24 -4.52
CA TYR A 132 21.41 -11.61 -5.01
C TYR A 132 19.95 -12.07 -4.98
N GLY A 133 19.05 -11.26 -4.44
CA GLY A 133 17.60 -11.50 -4.45
C GLY A 133 16.96 -11.27 -5.83
N GLU A 134 15.70 -11.61 -5.97
CA GLU A 134 14.91 -11.27 -7.17
C GLU A 134 14.51 -9.79 -7.15
N THR A 135 14.20 -9.29 -5.96
CA THR A 135 13.78 -7.91 -5.72
C THR A 135 14.49 -7.35 -4.49
N THR A 136 14.40 -6.04 -4.30
CA THR A 136 14.67 -5.44 -3.00
C THR A 136 13.71 -5.97 -1.93
N ASN A 137 14.06 -5.86 -0.66
CA ASN A 137 13.25 -6.39 0.46
C ASN A 137 11.82 -5.83 0.53
N ASP A 138 11.58 -4.66 -0.04
CA ASP A 138 10.27 -4.00 -0.14
C ASP A 138 9.56 -4.25 -1.48
N GLU A 139 10.13 -5.13 -2.33
CA GLU A 139 9.64 -5.46 -3.66
C GLU A 139 9.55 -4.26 -4.63
N SER A 140 10.24 -3.16 -4.32
CA SER A 140 10.21 -1.94 -5.14
C SER A 140 10.98 -2.07 -6.43
N PHE A 141 12.18 -2.71 -6.40
CA PHE A 141 13.08 -2.80 -7.57
C PHE A 141 13.50 -4.24 -7.84
N PHE A 142 13.66 -4.57 -9.11
CA PHE A 142 14.14 -5.88 -9.56
C PHE A 142 15.65 -5.89 -9.70
N MET A 143 16.27 -6.89 -9.09
CA MET A 143 17.72 -7.06 -9.16
C MET A 143 18.13 -7.80 -10.43
N PRO A 144 19.23 -7.39 -11.11
CA PRO A 144 19.60 -7.94 -12.41
C PRO A 144 20.32 -9.31 -12.36
N LEU A 145 20.51 -9.89 -11.18
CA LEU A 145 21.38 -11.08 -11.00
C LEU A 145 20.62 -12.41 -10.92
N ARG A 146 19.32 -12.44 -11.22
CA ARG A 146 18.49 -13.66 -11.13
C ARG A 146 17.95 -14.04 -12.51
N PHE A 147 17.80 -15.33 -12.78
CA PHE A 147 17.20 -15.82 -14.03
C PHE A 147 15.79 -15.30 -14.26
N SER A 148 14.99 -15.17 -13.21
CA SER A 148 13.61 -14.66 -13.26
C SER A 148 13.53 -13.19 -13.69
N THR A 149 14.54 -12.38 -13.36
CA THR A 149 14.60 -10.94 -13.63
C THR A 149 15.48 -10.57 -14.81
N ALA A 150 16.45 -11.42 -15.18
CA ALA A 150 17.40 -11.18 -16.27
C ALA A 150 16.73 -10.83 -17.60
N LYS A 151 15.55 -11.40 -17.88
CA LYS A 151 14.75 -11.13 -19.07
C LYS A 151 14.29 -9.69 -19.24
N TYR A 152 14.43 -8.86 -18.23
CA TYR A 152 14.07 -7.43 -18.23
C TYR A 152 15.27 -6.52 -18.50
N TYR A 153 16.48 -7.10 -18.65
CA TYR A 153 17.73 -6.36 -18.78
C TYR A 153 18.53 -6.77 -20.02
N ASN A 154 19.22 -5.78 -20.59
CA ASN A 154 20.31 -5.99 -21.54
C ASN A 154 21.63 -5.93 -20.79
N TYR A 155 22.59 -6.79 -21.14
CA TYR A 155 23.91 -6.83 -20.52
C TYR A 155 25.00 -6.58 -21.54
N GLN A 156 26.06 -5.88 -21.10
CA GLN A 156 27.23 -5.60 -21.93
C GLN A 156 28.50 -5.77 -21.11
N LEU A 157 29.42 -6.62 -21.58
CA LEU A 157 30.75 -6.71 -21.00
C LEU A 157 31.58 -5.51 -21.47
N SER A 158 31.89 -4.58 -20.57
CA SER A 158 32.62 -3.34 -20.89
C SER A 158 34.13 -3.53 -20.87
N LYS A 159 34.65 -4.24 -19.87
CA LYS A 159 36.09 -4.58 -19.79
C LYS A 159 36.35 -5.81 -18.92
N THR A 160 37.51 -6.41 -19.18
CA THR A 160 38.11 -7.43 -18.32
C THR A 160 39.45 -6.89 -17.81
N PHE A 161 39.75 -7.05 -16.55
CA PHE A 161 41.02 -6.61 -15.98
C PHE A 161 41.53 -7.63 -14.93
N THR A 162 42.82 -7.63 -14.69
CA THR A 162 43.45 -8.53 -13.73
C THR A 162 44.19 -7.67 -12.71
N GLU A 163 43.92 -7.93 -11.44
CA GLU A 163 44.52 -7.27 -10.28
C GLU A 163 44.83 -8.32 -9.21
N ASN A 164 46.01 -8.26 -8.61
CA ASN A 164 46.43 -9.22 -7.57
C ASN A 164 46.24 -10.70 -7.97
N ASN A 165 46.56 -11.04 -9.21
CA ASN A 165 46.43 -12.40 -9.80
C ASN A 165 44.98 -12.91 -9.89
N LYS A 166 43.98 -12.03 -9.77
CA LYS A 166 42.55 -12.33 -9.94
C LYS A 166 42.02 -11.58 -11.14
N THR A 167 41.16 -12.22 -11.92
CA THR A 167 40.50 -11.64 -13.09
C THR A 167 39.10 -11.17 -12.72
N TYR A 168 38.79 -9.97 -13.16
CA TYR A 168 37.51 -9.31 -12.91
C TYR A 168 36.84 -8.95 -14.22
N TYR A 169 35.49 -9.05 -14.23
CA TYR A 169 34.65 -8.67 -15.36
C TYR A 169 33.74 -7.52 -14.95
N TYR A 170 33.77 -6.45 -15.73
CA TYR A 170 32.93 -5.27 -15.52
C TYR A 170 31.75 -5.34 -16.50
N ILE A 171 30.55 -5.55 -15.99
CA ILE A 171 29.34 -5.76 -16.77
C ILE A 171 28.35 -4.63 -16.52
N HIS A 172 27.97 -3.94 -17.57
CA HIS A 172 26.86 -3.00 -17.59
C HIS A 172 25.54 -3.72 -17.79
N TYR A 173 24.50 -3.22 -17.14
CA TYR A 173 23.13 -3.66 -17.36
C TYR A 173 22.21 -2.44 -17.53
N THR A 174 21.29 -2.53 -18.48
CA THR A 174 20.28 -1.51 -18.77
C THR A 174 18.91 -2.16 -18.92
N PRO A 175 17.83 -1.52 -18.50
CA PRO A 175 16.49 -2.06 -18.66
C PRO A 175 16.10 -2.15 -20.14
N ILE A 176 15.35 -3.18 -20.53
CA ILE A 176 14.78 -3.32 -21.88
C ILE A 176 13.59 -2.36 -22.06
N TYR A 177 12.91 -2.02 -20.97
CA TYR A 177 11.75 -1.12 -20.95
C TYR A 177 11.94 -0.04 -19.90
N GLU A 178 11.54 1.18 -20.18
CA GLU A 178 11.46 2.22 -19.15
C GLU A 178 10.37 1.87 -18.14
N ASN A 179 10.77 1.66 -16.90
CA ASN A 179 9.86 1.35 -15.79
C ASN A 179 10.53 1.64 -14.45
N THR A 180 9.80 2.23 -13.52
CA THR A 180 10.30 2.59 -12.19
C THR A 180 10.74 1.40 -11.33
N LYS A 181 10.39 0.17 -11.69
CA LYS A 181 10.85 -1.04 -11.00
C LYS A 181 12.18 -1.60 -11.51
N LEU A 182 12.69 -1.07 -12.60
CA LEU A 182 13.93 -1.53 -13.23
C LEU A 182 15.06 -0.55 -12.92
N LEU A 183 16.25 -1.11 -12.77
CA LEU A 183 17.47 -0.37 -12.47
C LEU A 183 18.39 -0.39 -13.69
N GLU A 184 19.22 0.63 -13.83
CA GLU A 184 20.38 0.60 -14.71
C GLU A 184 21.68 0.73 -13.90
N GLY A 185 22.81 0.31 -14.46
CA GLY A 185 24.08 0.42 -13.76
C GLY A 185 25.10 -0.61 -14.19
N TYR A 186 25.95 -0.99 -13.25
CA TYR A 186 26.98 -1.97 -13.51
C TYR A 186 27.35 -2.78 -12.26
N PHE A 187 27.93 -3.92 -12.48
CA PHE A 187 28.53 -4.72 -11.43
C PHE A 187 29.86 -5.33 -11.85
N ILE A 188 30.73 -5.58 -10.89
CA ILE A 188 32.04 -6.16 -11.09
C ILE A 188 32.06 -7.54 -10.43
N ILE A 189 32.42 -8.58 -11.18
CA ILE A 189 32.46 -9.96 -10.71
C ILE A 189 33.89 -10.52 -10.73
N GLU A 190 34.21 -11.36 -9.74
CA GLU A 190 35.47 -12.06 -9.64
C GLU A 190 35.40 -13.42 -10.35
N ARG A 191 36.36 -13.71 -11.22
CA ARG A 191 36.47 -15.02 -11.88
C ARG A 191 36.75 -16.12 -10.85
N GLY A 192 36.06 -17.25 -10.98
CA GLY A 192 36.20 -18.41 -10.11
C GLY A 192 35.11 -18.50 -9.04
N THR A 193 34.96 -17.50 -8.23
CA THR A 193 33.89 -17.42 -7.22
C THR A 193 32.57 -16.95 -7.82
N TRP A 194 32.62 -16.17 -8.92
CA TRP A 194 31.49 -15.53 -9.60
C TRP A 194 30.68 -14.61 -8.68
N ARG A 195 31.28 -14.18 -7.58
CA ARG A 195 30.68 -13.22 -6.66
C ARG A 195 30.78 -11.80 -7.20
N VAL A 196 29.86 -10.97 -6.82
CA VAL A 196 29.92 -9.54 -7.05
C VAL A 196 30.85 -8.93 -5.99
N ILE A 197 31.82 -8.10 -6.42
CA ILE A 197 32.68 -7.32 -5.52
C ILE A 197 32.25 -5.87 -5.39
N PHE A 198 31.58 -5.36 -6.43
CA PHE A 198 31.02 -4.03 -6.47
C PHE A 198 29.72 -4.03 -7.29
N PHE A 199 28.73 -3.31 -6.80
CA PHE A 199 27.45 -3.15 -7.48
C PHE A 199 27.03 -1.68 -7.45
N ARG A 200 26.61 -1.15 -8.59
CA ARG A 200 25.98 0.16 -8.71
C ARG A 200 24.63 -0.01 -9.40
N GLY A 201 23.58 0.57 -8.80
CA GLY A 201 22.25 0.66 -9.36
C GLY A 201 21.77 2.11 -9.38
N GLU A 202 21.10 2.49 -10.45
CA GLU A 202 20.43 3.78 -10.61
C GLU A 202 18.98 3.50 -10.98
N GLY A 203 18.07 4.33 -10.47
CA GLY A 203 16.64 4.16 -10.73
C GLY A 203 15.86 5.42 -10.41
N VAL A 204 14.61 5.39 -10.82
CA VAL A 204 13.64 6.48 -10.58
C VAL A 204 12.50 5.91 -9.75
N ASP A 205 12.16 6.59 -8.66
CA ASP A 205 10.90 6.41 -7.95
C ASP A 205 10.06 7.67 -8.17
N ILE A 206 8.76 7.63 -8.06
CA ILE A 206 7.76 8.63 -8.49
C ILE A 206 8.17 10.10 -8.29
N PHE A 207 8.90 10.40 -7.21
CA PHE A 207 9.35 11.75 -6.89
C PHE A 207 10.87 11.86 -6.71
N SER A 208 11.62 10.79 -6.99
CA SER A 208 13.02 10.72 -6.63
C SER A 208 13.85 9.98 -7.66
N ASP A 209 14.93 10.61 -8.10
CA ASP A 209 16.01 9.93 -8.78
C ASP A 209 17.00 9.44 -7.74
N PHE A 210 17.49 8.22 -7.83
CA PHE A 210 18.46 7.70 -6.89
C PHE A 210 19.54 6.85 -7.57
N SER A 211 20.69 6.80 -6.92
CA SER A 211 21.72 5.80 -7.23
C SER A 211 22.28 5.22 -5.94
N PHE A 212 22.67 3.97 -5.98
CA PHE A 212 23.38 3.35 -4.86
C PHE A 212 24.60 2.59 -5.32
N GLU A 213 25.61 2.62 -4.48
CA GLU A 213 26.90 1.95 -4.66
C GLU A 213 27.13 1.01 -3.48
N MET A 214 27.45 -0.23 -3.76
CA MET A 214 27.66 -1.26 -2.75
C MET A 214 28.99 -1.94 -2.99
N THR A 215 29.86 -1.92 -1.99
CA THR A 215 31.11 -2.68 -1.97
C THR A 215 30.94 -3.89 -1.09
N MET A 216 31.28 -5.07 -1.63
CA MET A 216 31.23 -6.33 -0.88
C MET A 216 32.55 -6.56 -0.12
N GLY A 217 32.48 -7.38 0.92
CA GLY A 217 33.68 -7.73 1.70
C GLY A 217 34.72 -8.51 0.92
N ASN A 218 35.95 -8.50 1.42
CA ASN A 218 37.10 -9.20 0.80
C ASN A 218 37.52 -10.47 1.54
N GLU A 219 37.08 -10.64 2.77
CA GLU A 219 37.39 -11.80 3.58
C GLU A 219 36.50 -12.98 3.23
N TRP A 220 36.96 -14.20 3.44
CA TRP A 220 36.26 -15.45 3.11
C TRP A 220 34.80 -15.48 3.57
N ILE A 221 34.53 -15.01 4.81
CA ILE A 221 33.20 -15.07 5.42
C ILE A 221 32.31 -13.89 4.97
N THR A 222 32.89 -12.73 4.67
CA THR A 222 32.16 -11.51 4.30
C THR A 222 32.08 -11.28 2.80
N ASN A 223 32.70 -12.10 1.97
CA ASN A 223 32.90 -11.82 0.55
C ASN A 223 31.61 -11.76 -0.28
N TYR A 224 30.46 -12.13 0.27
CA TYR A 224 29.12 -12.03 -0.34
C TYR A 224 28.19 -11.10 0.44
N LEU A 225 28.71 -10.41 1.47
CA LEU A 225 27.97 -9.43 2.26
C LEU A 225 28.47 -8.00 1.99
N PRO A 226 27.60 -6.98 2.01
CA PRO A 226 28.00 -5.59 1.82
C PRO A 226 28.77 -5.08 3.04
N VAL A 227 29.90 -4.41 2.83
CA VAL A 227 30.65 -3.71 3.89
C VAL A 227 30.50 -2.19 3.81
N ASN A 228 30.28 -1.65 2.62
CA ASN A 228 29.98 -0.23 2.43
C ASN A 228 28.80 -0.07 1.48
N LEU A 229 27.92 0.84 1.82
CA LEU A 229 26.79 1.26 1.00
C LEU A 229 26.72 2.79 0.98
N ILE A 230 26.58 3.37 -0.20
CA ILE A 230 26.35 4.80 -0.39
C ILE A 230 25.13 4.96 -1.27
N ILE A 231 24.17 5.79 -0.86
CA ILE A 231 22.97 6.09 -1.62
C ILE A 231 22.92 7.59 -1.83
N TYR A 232 22.74 8.01 -3.07
CA TYR A 232 22.42 9.36 -3.47
C TYR A 232 20.99 9.42 -3.93
N GLN A 233 20.23 10.38 -3.44
CA GLN A 233 18.83 10.56 -3.82
C GLN A 233 18.54 12.03 -4.04
N THR A 234 17.83 12.35 -5.11
CA THR A 234 17.28 13.68 -5.37
C THR A 234 15.77 13.58 -5.45
N THR A 235 15.07 14.21 -4.53
CA THR A 235 13.61 14.19 -4.46
C THR A 235 13.06 15.53 -4.91
N SER A 236 12.14 15.50 -5.89
CA SER A 236 11.50 16.68 -6.47
C SER A 236 9.99 16.63 -6.30
N TYR A 237 9.40 17.64 -5.67
CA TYR A 237 7.96 17.71 -5.44
C TYR A 237 7.44 19.15 -5.41
N LEU A 238 6.46 19.45 -6.25
CA LEU A 238 5.82 20.77 -6.31
C LEU A 238 6.80 21.95 -6.36
N GLY A 239 7.89 21.81 -7.13
CA GLY A 239 8.91 22.83 -7.27
C GLY A 239 9.85 22.97 -6.07
N ASN A 240 9.86 22.00 -5.16
CA ASN A 240 10.86 21.86 -4.11
C ASN A 240 11.80 20.71 -4.47
N LYS A 241 13.09 20.86 -4.17
CA LYS A 241 14.12 19.87 -4.50
C LYS A 241 15.04 19.65 -3.32
N LEU A 242 15.14 18.39 -2.88
CA LEU A 242 16.03 17.93 -1.83
C LEU A 242 17.04 16.94 -2.40
N ALA A 243 18.31 17.12 -2.05
CA ALA A 243 19.35 16.15 -2.30
C ALA A 243 19.73 15.47 -0.99
N SER A 244 19.85 14.15 -0.98
CA SER A 244 20.29 13.40 0.18
C SER A 244 21.42 12.44 -0.16
N ARG A 245 22.28 12.21 0.82
CA ARG A 245 23.32 11.20 0.79
C ARG A 245 23.24 10.35 2.05
N HIS A 246 23.08 9.07 1.87
CA HIS A 246 23.05 8.09 2.95
C HIS A 246 24.26 7.17 2.81
N LEU A 247 24.97 6.94 3.91
CA LEU A 247 26.15 6.11 3.96
C LEU A 247 25.98 5.08 5.08
N ALA A 248 26.33 3.82 4.81
CA ALA A 248 26.47 2.80 5.82
C ALA A 248 27.83 2.11 5.70
N ASN A 249 28.49 1.92 6.83
CA ASN A 249 29.67 1.08 6.97
C ASN A 249 29.36 -0.04 7.96
N ILE A 250 29.54 -1.30 7.53
CA ILE A 250 29.11 -2.49 8.24
C ILE A 250 30.33 -3.31 8.62
N ASN A 251 30.51 -3.54 9.91
CA ASN A 251 31.58 -4.36 10.46
C ASN A 251 30.97 -5.62 11.08
N TYR A 252 31.16 -6.77 10.42
CA TYR A 252 30.60 -8.05 10.87
C TYR A 252 31.44 -8.65 11.98
N ASN A 253 30.80 -9.08 13.07
CA ASN A 253 31.46 -9.72 14.22
C ASN A 253 31.33 -11.24 14.15
N GLU A 254 30.12 -11.73 13.94
CA GLU A 254 29.80 -13.16 13.90
C GLU A 254 28.90 -13.44 12.70
N ILE A 255 29.21 -14.49 11.94
CA ILE A 255 28.42 -14.90 10.78
C ILE A 255 28.27 -16.42 10.84
N GLU A 256 27.05 -16.90 10.81
CA GLU A 256 26.70 -18.31 10.69
C GLU A 256 26.15 -18.60 9.29
N LEU A 257 26.71 -19.64 8.67
CA LEU A 257 26.26 -20.09 7.36
C LEU A 257 25.15 -21.14 7.52
N ARG A 258 24.19 -21.07 6.63
CA ARG A 258 23.06 -21.98 6.62
C ARG A 258 23.46 -23.38 6.15
N SER A 259 23.08 -24.39 6.92
CA SER A 259 23.08 -25.77 6.45
C SER A 259 21.83 -26.00 5.60
N ILE A 260 22.02 -26.43 4.35
CA ILE A 260 20.94 -26.63 3.37
C ILE A 260 20.09 -27.84 3.76
N THR A 261 19.24 -27.69 4.75
CA THR A 261 18.07 -28.52 4.96
C THR A 261 16.87 -27.64 4.66
N GLU A 262 16.07 -27.97 3.65
CA GLU A 262 14.85 -27.22 3.35
C GLU A 262 13.95 -27.25 4.60
N PRO A 263 13.71 -26.13 5.28
CA PRO A 263 12.77 -26.12 6.38
C PRO A 263 11.37 -26.30 5.80
N GLU A 264 10.56 -27.11 6.46
CA GLU A 264 9.13 -27.19 6.21
C GLU A 264 8.57 -25.76 6.22
N ARG A 265 8.01 -25.29 5.11
CA ARG A 265 7.52 -23.90 4.97
C ARG A 265 6.34 -23.68 5.91
N SER A 266 6.61 -23.14 7.08
CA SER A 266 5.58 -22.74 8.03
C SER A 266 4.63 -21.70 7.40
N LEU A 267 3.33 -21.81 7.66
CA LEU A 267 2.37 -20.79 7.28
C LEU A 267 2.50 -19.51 8.12
N ASN A 268 3.18 -19.60 9.26
CA ASN A 268 3.57 -18.44 10.06
C ASN A 268 4.87 -17.85 9.52
N ILE A 269 4.79 -16.69 8.91
CA ILE A 269 5.94 -15.97 8.35
C ILE A 269 6.30 -14.73 9.18
N SER A 270 6.00 -14.75 10.49
CA SER A 270 6.26 -13.61 11.39
C SER A 270 7.73 -13.18 11.41
N ASP A 271 8.64 -14.12 11.23
CA ASP A 271 10.07 -13.86 11.26
C ASP A 271 10.61 -13.27 9.95
N PHE A 272 9.81 -13.25 8.86
CA PHE A 272 10.20 -12.69 7.57
C PHE A 272 10.21 -11.15 7.50
N TYR A 273 9.55 -10.46 8.43
CA TYR A 273 9.31 -9.01 8.33
C TYR A 273 9.51 -8.26 9.65
N LYS A 274 10.35 -8.78 10.54
CA LYS A 274 10.60 -8.17 11.83
C LYS A 274 11.74 -7.15 11.75
N ILE A 275 11.41 -5.87 11.91
CA ILE A 275 12.38 -4.81 12.19
C ILE A 275 12.04 -4.26 13.58
N ARG A 276 12.96 -4.35 14.52
CA ARG A 276 12.80 -3.83 15.89
C ARG A 276 13.89 -2.81 16.19
N LEU A 277 13.50 -1.72 16.85
CA LEU A 277 14.38 -0.72 17.45
C LEU A 277 14.34 -0.93 18.96
N ASP A 278 15.37 -1.54 19.53
CA ASP A 278 15.34 -2.06 20.92
C ASP A 278 15.81 -1.05 21.97
N SER A 279 16.50 0.05 21.61
CA SER A 279 17.08 0.96 22.60
C SER A 279 16.76 2.45 22.40
N VAL A 280 16.95 3.20 23.49
CA VAL A 280 16.99 4.66 23.44
C VAL A 280 18.44 5.09 23.21
N PRO A 281 18.77 5.69 22.07
CA PRO A 281 20.14 6.05 21.76
C PRO A 281 20.69 7.13 22.69
N VAL A 282 21.97 7.04 23.01
CA VAL A 282 22.70 8.03 23.79
C VAL A 282 23.27 9.07 22.85
N ARG A 283 23.01 10.36 23.13
CA ARG A 283 23.64 11.45 22.41
C ARG A 283 25.08 11.60 22.88
N SER A 284 26.03 11.24 22.02
CA SER A 284 27.46 11.29 22.34
C SER A 284 28.09 12.62 21.91
N ASP A 285 29.16 12.98 22.61
CA ASP A 285 29.87 14.25 22.38
C ASP A 285 30.78 14.20 21.14
N THR A 286 31.35 15.35 20.82
CA THR A 286 32.26 15.50 19.66
C THR A 286 33.54 14.68 19.82
N ALA A 287 34.03 14.48 21.05
CA ALA A 287 35.26 13.72 21.31
C ALA A 287 35.05 12.25 20.98
N PHE A 288 33.92 11.66 21.41
CA PHE A 288 33.51 10.30 21.06
C PHE A 288 33.50 10.10 19.55
N TRP A 289 32.81 11.01 18.80
CA TRP A 289 32.65 10.88 17.37
C TRP A 289 33.96 11.05 16.58
N ASN A 290 34.90 11.85 17.07
CA ASN A 290 36.21 11.99 16.43
C ASN A 290 37.03 10.69 16.45
N THR A 291 36.80 9.82 17.43
CA THR A 291 37.49 8.53 17.55
C THR A 291 36.74 7.37 16.91
N HIS A 292 35.40 7.39 16.91
CA HIS A 292 34.58 6.27 16.45
C HIS A 292 33.99 6.43 15.06
N ARG A 293 34.16 7.58 14.41
CA ARG A 293 33.67 7.83 13.06
C ARG A 293 34.59 7.17 12.03
N PRO A 294 34.13 6.14 11.30
CA PRO A 294 34.98 5.42 10.33
C PRO A 294 35.31 6.29 9.10
N ILE A 295 34.44 7.27 8.76
CA ILE A 295 34.57 8.15 7.62
C ILE A 295 34.42 9.60 8.10
N PRO A 296 35.45 10.47 7.88
CA PRO A 296 35.40 11.88 8.29
C PRO A 296 34.22 12.64 7.71
N LEU A 297 33.74 13.66 8.43
CA LEU A 297 32.72 14.58 7.91
C LEU A 297 33.30 15.41 6.75
N GLN A 298 32.49 15.59 5.72
CA GLN A 298 32.77 16.58 4.67
C GLN A 298 32.62 18.02 5.22
N ALA A 299 33.22 19.01 4.55
CA ALA A 299 33.18 20.39 5.01
C ALA A 299 31.76 20.91 5.27
N GLN A 300 30.83 20.64 4.34
CA GLN A 300 29.40 21.01 4.44
C GLN A 300 28.70 20.33 5.61
N GLU A 301 28.93 19.04 5.81
CA GLU A 301 28.35 18.28 6.93
C GLU A 301 28.82 18.79 8.30
N LYS A 302 30.12 19.17 8.37
CA LYS A 302 30.72 19.75 9.57
C LYS A 302 30.15 21.13 9.89
N GLU A 303 29.95 21.96 8.88
CA GLU A 303 29.33 23.27 9.02
C GLU A 303 27.89 23.17 9.57
N VAL A 304 27.07 22.30 8.99
CA VAL A 304 25.68 22.05 9.44
C VAL A 304 25.62 21.60 10.90
N LEU A 305 26.52 20.70 11.29
CA LEU A 305 26.59 20.23 12.68
C LEU A 305 27.01 21.36 13.65
N LEU A 306 28.02 22.17 13.28
CA LEU A 306 28.49 23.25 14.12
C LEU A 306 27.42 24.34 14.30
N ASN A 307 26.77 24.76 13.22
CA ASN A 307 25.66 25.73 13.26
C ASN A 307 24.52 25.25 14.15
N TYR A 308 24.14 23.97 14.06
CA TYR A 308 23.14 23.39 14.93
C TYR A 308 23.54 23.38 16.40
N LEU A 309 24.77 22.98 16.73
CA LEU A 309 25.27 22.98 18.11
C LEU A 309 25.33 24.40 18.69
N GLN A 310 25.68 25.40 17.87
CA GLN A 310 25.66 26.79 18.28
C GLN A 310 24.21 27.27 18.57
N SER A 311 23.24 26.95 17.69
CA SER A 311 21.85 27.31 17.89
C SER A 311 21.24 26.67 19.16
N LEU A 312 21.69 25.48 19.56
CA LEU A 312 21.28 24.87 20.83
C LEU A 312 21.81 25.63 22.02
N LYS A 313 23.07 26.06 22.00
CA LYS A 313 23.67 26.88 23.08
C LYS A 313 22.98 28.21 23.23
N GLU A 314 22.65 28.88 22.12
CA GLU A 314 21.88 30.13 22.11
C GLU A 314 20.49 29.95 22.74
N LYS A 315 19.76 28.89 22.36
CA LYS A 315 18.45 28.57 22.92
C LYS A 315 18.49 28.22 24.42
N GLU A 316 19.58 27.60 24.89
CA GLU A 316 19.79 27.34 26.32
C GLU A 316 20.06 28.62 27.10
N SER A 317 20.87 29.55 26.53
CA SER A 317 21.15 30.84 27.13
C SER A 317 19.91 31.75 27.20
N ASP A 318 19.07 31.76 26.16
CA ASP A 318 17.83 32.54 26.14
C ASP A 318 16.80 32.02 27.14
N LYS A 319 16.70 30.70 27.34
CA LYS A 319 15.88 30.11 28.38
C LYS A 319 16.36 30.48 29.79
N ALA A 320 17.67 30.56 30.00
CA ALA A 320 18.26 30.98 31.28
C ALA A 320 18.02 32.46 31.56
N ASN A 321 17.87 33.30 30.55
CA ASN A 321 17.65 34.75 30.65
C ASN A 321 16.15 35.16 30.75
N GLY A 322 15.21 34.18 30.79
CA GLY A 322 13.79 34.45 31.05
C GLY A 322 13.02 35.17 29.93
N ASN A 323 13.60 35.25 28.75
CA ASN A 323 12.91 35.77 27.55
C ASN A 323 11.97 34.69 26.98
N ASN A 324 10.77 34.55 27.55
CA ASN A 324 9.67 33.86 26.93
C ASN A 324 9.16 34.71 25.75
N LEU A 325 9.80 34.60 24.62
CA LEU A 325 9.21 35.03 23.35
C LEU A 325 7.96 34.19 23.16
N GLU A 326 6.79 34.82 23.23
CA GLU A 326 5.52 34.19 22.88
C GLU A 326 5.68 33.51 21.52
N ASP A 327 5.53 32.22 21.51
CA ASP A 327 5.81 31.37 20.36
C ASP A 327 4.75 31.64 19.28
N PRO A 328 5.03 32.39 18.18
CA PRO A 328 4.06 32.63 17.12
C PRO A 328 3.56 31.32 16.48
N LYS A 329 4.13 30.20 16.90
CA LYS A 329 3.79 28.84 16.51
C LYS A 329 2.40 28.38 16.98
N ILE A 330 1.82 28.95 18.04
CA ILE A 330 0.51 28.48 18.57
C ILE A 330 -0.60 28.77 17.56
N ALA A 331 -0.67 29.98 17.03
CA ALA A 331 -1.68 30.34 16.02
C ALA A 331 -1.48 29.58 14.69
N GLN A 332 -0.23 29.43 14.27
CA GLN A 332 0.10 28.66 13.07
C GLN A 332 -0.18 27.16 13.26
N GLN A 333 0.16 26.58 14.40
CA GLN A 333 -0.17 25.19 14.74
C GLN A 333 -1.67 24.98 14.84
N LEU A 334 -2.43 25.91 15.43
CA LEU A 334 -3.89 25.85 15.47
C LEU A 334 -4.48 25.92 14.05
N ALA A 335 -4.04 26.86 13.22
CA ALA A 335 -4.50 26.97 11.84
C ALA A 335 -4.21 25.70 11.03
N GLN A 336 -3.02 25.13 11.17
CA GLN A 336 -2.65 23.88 10.51
C GLN A 336 -3.51 22.69 11.00
N ARG A 337 -3.79 22.60 12.30
CA ARG A 337 -4.66 21.57 12.88
C ARG A 337 -6.12 21.73 12.45
N MET A 338 -6.55 22.93 12.10
CA MET A 338 -7.91 23.17 11.58
C MET A 338 -8.07 22.74 10.13
N VAL A 339 -6.99 22.71 9.36
CA VAL A 339 -7.02 22.35 7.91
C VAL A 339 -6.65 20.90 7.67
N MET A 340 -5.80 20.30 8.51
CA MET A 340 -5.25 18.97 8.31
C MET A 340 -5.77 17.95 9.32
N ASN A 341 -5.67 16.68 8.96
CA ASN A 341 -5.87 15.59 9.89
C ASN A 341 -4.88 15.72 11.06
N SER A 342 -5.41 15.69 12.26
CA SER A 342 -4.62 15.81 13.50
C SER A 342 -4.86 14.60 14.40
N SER A 343 -3.82 14.13 15.06
CA SER A 343 -3.94 13.08 16.06
C SER A 343 -3.28 13.50 17.38
N TYR A 344 -3.97 13.22 18.47
CA TYR A 344 -3.51 13.48 19.83
C TYR A 344 -3.43 12.16 20.59
N LYS A 345 -2.28 11.89 21.17
CA LYS A 345 -2.08 10.71 22.02
C LYS A 345 -1.96 11.13 23.48
N TYR A 346 -2.83 10.59 24.31
CA TYR A 346 -2.76 10.74 25.76
C TYR A 346 -2.83 9.35 26.40
N LYS A 347 -1.73 8.92 27.01
CA LYS A 347 -1.58 7.55 27.57
C LYS A 347 -1.97 6.49 26.53
N SER A 348 -3.00 5.69 26.82
CA SER A 348 -3.51 4.63 25.97
C SER A 348 -4.58 5.09 24.96
N VAL A 349 -4.94 6.37 24.96
CA VAL A 349 -5.98 6.91 24.06
C VAL A 349 -5.35 7.75 22.97
N ARG A 350 -5.73 7.46 21.73
CA ARG A 350 -5.38 8.28 20.55
C ARG A 350 -6.67 8.86 19.97
N LEU A 351 -6.78 10.16 19.94
CA LEU A 351 -7.86 10.92 19.29
C LEU A 351 -7.40 11.36 17.92
N GLY A 352 -8.11 10.98 16.86
CA GLY A 352 -7.95 11.49 15.51
C GLY A 352 -9.08 12.46 15.14
N TYR A 353 -8.74 13.55 14.47
CA TYR A 353 -9.67 14.57 14.00
C TYR A 353 -9.33 14.97 12.57
N SER A 354 -10.33 15.05 11.70
CA SER A 354 -10.13 15.26 10.25
C SER A 354 -9.81 16.71 9.84
N GLY A 355 -9.81 17.68 10.77
CA GLY A 355 -9.65 19.11 10.47
C GLY A 355 -10.95 19.76 9.99
N LEU A 356 -11.28 20.93 10.57
CA LEU A 356 -12.56 21.63 10.31
C LEU A 356 -12.65 22.13 8.85
N PHE A 357 -11.54 22.64 8.30
CA PHE A 357 -11.47 23.19 6.95
C PHE A 357 -10.72 22.27 5.96
N ASN A 358 -10.67 20.98 6.25
CA ASN A 358 -10.01 20.02 5.37
C ASN A 358 -10.78 19.85 4.06
N PRO A 359 -10.20 20.20 2.90
CA PRO A 359 -10.85 20.07 1.61
C PRO A 359 -11.27 18.65 1.24
N LEU A 360 -10.56 17.63 1.78
CA LEU A 360 -10.88 16.22 1.57
C LEU A 360 -12.20 15.79 2.25
N MET A 361 -12.71 16.63 3.15
CA MET A 361 -14.00 16.41 3.81
C MET A 361 -15.17 16.98 3.00
N LEU A 362 -14.90 17.67 1.91
CA LEU A 362 -15.91 18.11 0.95
C LEU A 362 -16.14 17.01 -0.10
N GLY A 363 -17.39 16.81 -0.46
CA GLY A 363 -17.79 15.93 -1.56
C GLY A 363 -18.85 16.60 -2.41
N TYR A 364 -18.97 16.16 -3.66
CA TYR A 364 -20.03 16.63 -4.56
C TYR A 364 -20.65 15.44 -5.27
N SER A 365 -21.96 15.43 -5.33
CA SER A 365 -22.72 14.54 -6.21
C SER A 365 -23.89 15.31 -6.83
N THR A 366 -24.29 14.93 -8.04
CA THR A 366 -25.44 15.55 -8.73
C THR A 366 -26.73 15.43 -7.92
N ARG A 367 -26.86 14.39 -7.13
CA ARG A 367 -28.02 14.09 -6.28
C ARG A 367 -28.00 14.86 -4.96
N ASP A 368 -26.89 14.82 -4.24
CA ASP A 368 -26.77 15.36 -2.88
C ASP A 368 -26.28 16.81 -2.88
N GLY A 369 -25.77 17.29 -4.03
CA GLY A 369 -25.08 18.56 -4.14
C GLY A 369 -23.73 18.55 -3.43
N LEU A 370 -23.32 19.70 -2.95
CA LEU A 370 -22.16 19.80 -2.06
C LEU A 370 -22.47 19.06 -0.76
N THR A 371 -21.52 18.29 -0.27
CA THR A 371 -21.58 17.61 1.03
C THR A 371 -20.36 17.98 1.85
N TYR A 372 -20.56 18.21 3.14
CA TYR A 372 -19.48 18.41 4.08
C TYR A 372 -19.59 17.37 5.18
N ARG A 373 -18.47 16.75 5.56
CA ARG A 373 -18.43 15.70 6.57
C ARG A 373 -17.26 15.93 7.52
N GLN A 374 -17.41 15.49 8.77
CA GLN A 374 -16.35 15.46 9.76
C GLN A 374 -16.17 14.06 10.28
N LYS A 375 -14.92 13.69 10.54
CA LYS A 375 -14.55 12.41 11.13
C LYS A 375 -13.85 12.63 12.46
N LEU A 376 -14.29 11.90 13.47
CA LEU A 376 -13.61 11.73 14.75
C LEU A 376 -13.29 10.25 14.94
N SER A 377 -12.08 9.95 15.36
CA SER A 377 -11.66 8.56 15.66
C SER A 377 -11.01 8.51 17.03
N PHE A 378 -11.44 7.57 17.86
CA PHE A 378 -10.82 7.26 19.14
C PHE A 378 -10.27 5.84 19.07
N ASN A 379 -8.97 5.70 19.31
CA ASN A 379 -8.33 4.40 19.44
C ASN A 379 -7.84 4.27 20.88
N ILE A 380 -8.33 3.27 21.58
CA ILE A 380 -8.03 3.01 23.00
C ILE A 380 -7.27 1.71 23.06
N ASP A 381 -6.00 1.80 23.44
CA ASP A 381 -5.13 0.62 23.62
C ASP A 381 -5.38 0.05 25.02
N LEU A 382 -5.86 -1.20 25.06
CA LEU A 382 -6.09 -1.97 26.28
C LEU A 382 -4.93 -2.93 26.54
N SER A 383 -4.92 -3.55 27.71
CA SER A 383 -3.93 -4.59 28.02
C SER A 383 -3.97 -5.75 27.01
N HIS A 384 -2.83 -6.41 26.79
CA HIS A 384 -2.67 -7.58 25.90
C HIS A 384 -2.99 -7.31 24.42
N ASN A 385 -2.63 -6.13 23.91
CA ASN A 385 -2.87 -5.68 22.52
C ASN A 385 -4.35 -5.68 22.10
N ARG A 386 -5.28 -5.70 23.05
CA ARG A 386 -6.69 -5.46 22.77
C ARG A 386 -6.89 -3.97 22.50
N THR A 387 -7.81 -3.66 21.59
CA THR A 387 -8.07 -2.26 21.23
C THR A 387 -9.58 -2.03 21.13
N VAL A 388 -10.00 -0.84 21.50
CA VAL A 388 -11.34 -0.33 21.17
C VAL A 388 -11.16 0.83 20.21
N LYS A 389 -11.75 0.72 19.03
CA LYS A 389 -11.77 1.77 18.04
C LYS A 389 -13.19 2.30 17.89
N ILE A 390 -13.34 3.62 17.98
CA ILE A 390 -14.61 4.33 17.76
C ILE A 390 -14.39 5.29 16.61
N ASP A 391 -15.07 5.07 15.47
CA ASP A 391 -15.11 5.98 14.35
C ASP A 391 -16.48 6.64 14.28
N ALA A 392 -16.52 7.95 14.34
CA ALA A 392 -17.73 8.75 14.24
C ALA A 392 -17.65 9.68 13.02
N PHE A 393 -18.66 9.61 12.18
CA PHE A 393 -18.86 10.54 11.06
C PHE A 393 -20.13 11.36 11.29
N ALA A 394 -20.04 12.65 11.03
CA ALA A 394 -21.20 13.52 10.94
C ALA A 394 -21.04 14.43 9.72
N GLY A 395 -22.11 14.64 8.97
CA GLY A 395 -22.05 15.47 7.77
C GLY A 395 -23.40 16.05 7.40
N TYR A 396 -23.35 16.99 6.44
CA TYR A 396 -24.51 17.70 5.92
C TYR A 396 -24.52 17.72 4.40
N MET A 397 -25.67 17.37 3.82
CA MET A 397 -25.94 17.42 2.38
C MET A 397 -26.70 18.71 2.06
N PHE A 398 -26.05 19.68 1.42
CA PHE A 398 -26.62 21.02 1.25
C PHE A 398 -27.86 21.05 0.34
N ARG A 399 -27.85 20.28 -0.76
CA ARG A 399 -28.98 20.22 -1.69
C ARG A 399 -30.22 19.57 -1.08
N ARG A 400 -30.03 18.55 -0.24
CA ARG A 400 -31.11 17.83 0.44
C ARG A 400 -31.51 18.46 1.75
N LYS A 401 -30.69 19.34 2.31
CA LYS A 401 -30.85 19.94 3.65
C LYS A 401 -30.97 18.86 4.74
N GLU A 402 -30.08 17.87 4.72
CA GLU A 402 -30.12 16.72 5.60
C GLU A 402 -28.79 16.42 6.28
N PHE A 403 -28.87 16.06 7.56
CA PHE A 403 -27.74 15.50 8.28
C PHE A 403 -27.63 13.98 8.04
N PHE A 404 -26.40 13.50 7.95
CA PHE A 404 -26.09 12.09 8.00
C PHE A 404 -25.03 11.81 9.04
N THR A 405 -25.14 10.65 9.68
CA THR A 405 -24.23 10.22 10.75
C THR A 405 -23.96 8.73 10.63
N ASP A 406 -22.74 8.35 11.01
CA ASP A 406 -22.35 6.97 11.23
C ASP A 406 -21.45 6.92 12.47
N LEU A 407 -21.73 6.02 13.38
CA LEU A 407 -20.93 5.73 14.55
C LEU A 407 -20.62 4.23 14.55
N THR A 408 -19.37 3.88 14.36
CA THR A 408 -18.91 2.49 14.41
C THR A 408 -17.93 2.31 15.57
N THR A 409 -18.26 1.40 16.49
CA THR A 409 -17.39 0.97 17.57
C THR A 409 -16.95 -0.46 17.35
N THR A 410 -15.65 -0.71 17.32
CA THR A 410 -15.06 -2.03 17.17
C THR A 410 -14.18 -2.36 18.36
N TRP A 411 -14.46 -3.44 19.03
CA TRP A 411 -13.66 -4.00 20.10
C TRP A 411 -12.89 -5.24 19.61
N ASN A 412 -11.58 -5.12 19.47
CA ASN A 412 -10.68 -6.24 19.16
C ASN A 412 -10.32 -6.95 20.47
N TYR A 413 -11.08 -7.99 20.80
CA TYR A 413 -10.94 -8.71 22.06
C TYR A 413 -9.94 -9.88 21.99
N ASN A 414 -9.70 -10.44 20.81
CA ASN A 414 -8.75 -11.52 20.59
C ASN A 414 -7.93 -11.33 19.32
N PRO A 415 -6.88 -10.48 19.34
CA PRO A 415 -6.10 -10.17 18.16
C PRO A 415 -5.34 -11.38 17.57
N PHE A 416 -5.05 -12.41 18.36
CA PHE A 416 -4.42 -13.65 17.86
C PHE A 416 -5.32 -14.45 16.92
N ARG A 417 -6.64 -14.40 17.11
CA ARG A 417 -7.64 -15.08 16.31
C ARG A 417 -8.56 -14.12 15.56
N LEU A 418 -8.07 -12.92 15.28
CA LEU A 418 -8.83 -11.87 14.60
C LEU A 418 -10.22 -11.64 15.23
N GLY A 419 -10.34 -11.91 16.55
CA GLY A 419 -11.59 -11.80 17.30
C GLY A 419 -11.96 -10.34 17.53
N SER A 420 -13.10 -9.92 16.94
CA SER A 420 -13.64 -8.57 17.08
C SER A 420 -15.16 -8.56 17.20
N ALA A 421 -15.69 -7.64 17.98
CA ALA A 421 -17.11 -7.32 18.04
C ALA A 421 -17.33 -5.87 17.63
N SER A 422 -18.29 -5.64 16.75
CA SER A 422 -18.58 -4.30 16.23
C SER A 422 -20.06 -3.96 16.36
N ILE A 423 -20.31 -2.68 16.66
CA ILE A 423 -21.64 -2.06 16.58
C ILE A 423 -21.53 -0.84 15.68
N SER A 424 -22.40 -0.74 14.68
CA SER A 424 -22.53 0.42 13.81
C SER A 424 -23.95 0.98 13.91
N LEU A 425 -24.05 2.29 14.11
CA LEU A 425 -25.30 3.04 14.20
C LEU A 425 -25.23 4.19 13.20
N GLY A 426 -26.25 4.38 12.40
CA GLY A 426 -26.21 5.48 11.46
C GLY A 426 -27.49 5.70 10.67
N ASN A 427 -27.41 6.64 9.75
CA ASN A 427 -28.45 6.90 8.79
C ASN A 427 -27.89 7.07 7.39
N GLY A 428 -28.62 6.56 6.41
CA GLY A 428 -28.32 6.66 4.98
C GLY A 428 -29.55 7.07 4.19
N ASN A 429 -29.33 7.32 2.90
CA ASN A 429 -30.41 7.69 1.98
C ASN A 429 -30.27 6.90 0.67
N PRO A 430 -30.56 5.57 0.68
CA PRO A 430 -30.59 4.76 -0.53
C PRO A 430 -31.64 5.24 -1.54
N THR A 431 -31.41 5.00 -2.82
CA THR A 431 -32.40 5.27 -3.87
C THR A 431 -33.42 4.15 -3.95
N TYR A 432 -34.63 4.47 -4.37
CA TYR A 432 -35.61 3.46 -4.78
C TYR A 432 -35.11 2.69 -6.01
N SER A 433 -35.41 1.39 -6.09
CA SER A 433 -35.07 0.61 -7.27
C SER A 433 -35.99 0.95 -8.45
N SER A 434 -35.51 0.75 -9.68
CA SER A 434 -36.29 0.92 -10.89
C SER A 434 -37.54 0.03 -10.88
N LEU A 435 -37.40 -1.23 -10.43
CA LEU A 435 -38.53 -2.16 -10.31
C LEU A 435 -39.67 -1.60 -9.45
N PHE A 436 -39.33 -1.00 -8.31
CA PHE A 436 -40.33 -0.39 -7.42
C PHE A 436 -40.99 0.82 -8.05
N VAL A 437 -40.21 1.66 -8.76
CA VAL A 437 -40.72 2.82 -9.48
C VAL A 437 -41.70 2.39 -10.59
N ASP A 438 -41.32 1.35 -11.35
CA ASP A 438 -42.17 0.81 -12.44
C ASP A 438 -43.48 0.22 -11.90
N GLN A 439 -43.44 -0.54 -10.79
CA GLN A 439 -44.66 -1.07 -10.15
C GLN A 439 -45.60 0.04 -9.71
N ILE A 440 -45.09 1.15 -9.18
CA ILE A 440 -45.91 2.30 -8.80
C ILE A 440 -46.47 2.97 -10.04
N GLN A 441 -45.69 3.17 -11.10
CA GLN A 441 -46.16 3.76 -12.35
C GLN A 441 -47.31 2.95 -12.94
N ASP A 442 -47.17 1.62 -13.00
CA ASP A 442 -48.22 0.74 -13.54
C ASP A 442 -49.47 0.78 -12.67
N SER A 443 -49.32 0.79 -11.35
CA SER A 443 -50.44 0.89 -10.42
C SER A 443 -51.18 2.21 -10.54
N LEU A 444 -50.47 3.33 -10.77
CA LEU A 444 -51.06 4.64 -10.95
C LEU A 444 -51.75 4.80 -12.32
N LYS A 445 -51.15 4.31 -13.42
CA LYS A 445 -51.73 4.28 -14.75
C LYS A 445 -53.05 3.52 -14.78
N ASN A 446 -53.08 2.35 -14.14
CA ASN A 446 -54.28 1.52 -14.04
C ASN A 446 -55.41 2.20 -13.27
N LYS A 447 -55.10 3.22 -12.46
CA LYS A 447 -56.06 4.04 -11.70
C LYS A 447 -56.34 5.43 -12.35
N GLY A 448 -55.79 5.69 -13.53
CA GLY A 448 -55.99 6.98 -14.24
C GLY A 448 -55.27 8.18 -13.59
N LEU A 449 -54.25 7.93 -12.75
CA LEU A 449 -53.50 9.00 -12.09
C LEU A 449 -52.18 9.27 -12.80
N SER A 450 -51.75 10.56 -12.84
CA SER A 450 -50.49 10.97 -13.41
C SER A 450 -49.34 10.77 -12.41
N PHE A 451 -48.19 10.28 -12.89
CA PHE A 451 -47.00 10.07 -12.11
C PHE A 451 -46.10 11.31 -12.00
N GLU A 452 -46.33 12.35 -12.79
CA GLU A 452 -45.42 13.53 -12.92
C GLU A 452 -45.22 14.29 -11.61
N ASP A 453 -46.15 14.15 -10.65
CA ASP A 453 -46.10 14.82 -9.34
C ASP A 453 -45.41 14.02 -8.24
N ILE A 454 -44.91 12.83 -8.51
CA ILE A 454 -44.32 11.92 -7.49
C ILE A 454 -42.84 11.82 -7.67
N SER A 455 -42.07 12.58 -6.89
CA SER A 455 -40.61 12.46 -6.88
C SER A 455 -40.12 11.34 -5.92
N LEU A 456 -39.95 10.15 -6.46
CA LEU A 456 -39.46 8.98 -5.76
C LEU A 456 -37.94 8.84 -5.94
N PHE A 457 -37.16 9.69 -5.29
CA PHE A 457 -35.73 9.66 -5.51
C PHE A 457 -34.97 8.81 -4.48
N TYR A 458 -35.41 8.76 -3.22
CA TYR A 458 -34.72 8.04 -2.15
C TYR A 458 -35.60 7.89 -0.90
N TYR A 459 -35.21 6.95 -0.03
CA TYR A 459 -35.79 6.75 1.31
C TYR A 459 -34.75 6.98 2.38
N LYS A 460 -35.17 7.32 3.61
CA LYS A 460 -34.30 7.38 4.78
C LYS A 460 -34.14 6.01 5.38
N ASP A 461 -32.90 5.60 5.60
CA ASP A 461 -32.54 4.31 6.21
C ASP A 461 -31.77 4.59 7.50
N TYR A 462 -32.39 4.23 8.62
CA TYR A 462 -31.72 4.20 9.92
C TYR A 462 -31.35 2.76 10.23
N TYR A 463 -30.09 2.53 10.58
CA TYR A 463 -29.61 1.16 10.80
C TYR A 463 -28.87 0.99 12.10
N ILE A 464 -28.95 -0.23 12.62
CA ILE A 464 -28.14 -0.78 13.69
C ILE A 464 -27.59 -2.09 13.21
N LYS A 465 -26.25 -2.20 13.14
CA LYS A 465 -25.56 -3.42 12.75
C LYS A 465 -24.72 -3.91 13.89
N LEU A 466 -24.90 -5.14 14.29
CA LEU A 466 -24.13 -5.84 15.31
C LEU A 466 -23.48 -7.03 14.68
N PHE A 467 -22.17 -7.18 14.83
CA PHE A 467 -21.52 -8.40 14.35
C PHE A 467 -20.29 -8.76 15.17
N ASN A 468 -20.00 -10.04 15.21
CA ASN A 468 -18.83 -10.64 15.79
C ASN A 468 -18.08 -11.40 14.71
N THR A 469 -16.76 -11.22 14.64
CA THR A 469 -15.87 -11.95 13.74
C THR A 469 -14.82 -12.69 14.57
N MET A 470 -14.55 -13.95 14.23
CA MET A 470 -13.50 -14.73 14.86
C MET A 470 -12.93 -15.76 13.88
N GLU A 471 -11.61 -15.92 13.93
CA GLU A 471 -10.94 -17.01 13.22
C GLU A 471 -11.12 -18.33 14.00
N LEU A 472 -11.73 -19.33 13.36
CA LEU A 472 -11.93 -20.66 13.93
C LEU A 472 -10.65 -21.50 13.80
N THR A 473 -10.08 -21.50 12.62
CA THR A 473 -8.77 -22.07 12.30
C THR A 473 -8.10 -21.19 11.25
N ASN A 474 -6.81 -21.37 11.00
CA ASN A 474 -6.06 -20.52 10.09
C ASN A 474 -6.75 -20.38 8.72
N GLY A 475 -7.07 -19.14 8.36
CA GLY A 475 -7.77 -18.80 7.13
C GLY A 475 -9.27 -19.07 7.12
N LEU A 476 -9.88 -19.61 8.20
CA LEU A 476 -11.33 -19.81 8.32
C LEU A 476 -11.92 -18.81 9.31
N LEU A 477 -12.60 -17.81 8.78
CA LEU A 477 -13.29 -16.77 9.54
C LEU A 477 -14.78 -17.06 9.64
N LEU A 478 -15.31 -16.95 10.83
CA LEU A 478 -16.75 -16.94 11.10
C LEU A 478 -17.17 -15.53 11.51
N GLN A 479 -18.15 -14.99 10.83
CA GLN A 479 -18.81 -13.75 11.22
C GLN A 479 -20.30 -14.02 11.45
N THR A 480 -20.80 -13.60 12.58
CA THR A 480 -22.24 -13.67 12.93
C THR A 480 -22.71 -12.29 13.29
N GLY A 481 -23.94 -11.96 12.94
CA GLY A 481 -24.44 -10.62 13.22
C GLY A 481 -25.92 -10.44 13.05
N ILE A 482 -26.36 -9.21 13.27
CA ILE A 482 -27.74 -8.77 13.12
C ILE A 482 -27.70 -7.43 12.38
N ASP A 483 -28.47 -7.36 11.29
CA ASP A 483 -28.76 -6.12 10.58
C ASP A 483 -30.20 -5.70 10.89
N TYR A 484 -30.35 -4.53 11.53
CA TYR A 484 -31.65 -3.94 11.80
C TYR A 484 -31.78 -2.60 11.06
N HIS A 485 -32.82 -2.46 10.28
CA HIS A 485 -33.10 -1.28 9.47
C HIS A 485 -34.48 -0.72 9.72
N ILE A 486 -34.60 0.62 9.77
CA ILE A 486 -35.87 1.35 9.76
C ILE A 486 -35.82 2.28 8.54
N ARG A 487 -36.65 1.98 7.54
CA ARG A 487 -36.67 2.69 6.27
C ARG A 487 -37.97 3.49 6.15
N LYS A 488 -37.84 4.79 5.88
CA LYS A 488 -38.97 5.71 5.77
C LYS A 488 -38.91 6.42 4.43
N SER A 489 -40.04 6.42 3.69
CA SER A 489 -40.17 7.31 2.54
C SER A 489 -40.09 8.77 3.01
N LYS A 490 -39.40 9.62 2.25
CA LYS A 490 -39.32 11.05 2.56
C LYS A 490 -40.53 11.81 2.02
N ASN A 491 -41.02 11.44 0.88
CA ASN A 491 -42.11 12.15 0.18
C ASN A 491 -43.28 11.17 0.01
N THR A 492 -44.18 11.15 0.98
CA THR A 492 -45.50 10.59 0.73
C THR A 492 -46.27 11.63 -0.12
N PRO A 493 -46.68 11.28 -1.34
CA PRO A 493 -47.34 12.26 -2.21
C PRO A 493 -48.58 12.84 -1.55
N THR A 494 -48.68 14.13 -1.51
CA THR A 494 -49.81 14.83 -0.88
C THR A 494 -51.15 14.50 -1.56
N LEU A 495 -51.12 14.12 -2.84
CA LEU A 495 -52.27 13.67 -3.61
C LEU A 495 -52.91 12.37 -3.08
N LEU A 496 -52.14 11.52 -2.45
CA LEU A 496 -52.60 10.26 -1.86
C LEU A 496 -53.42 10.47 -0.57
N ARG A 497 -53.40 11.68 0.01
CA ARG A 497 -54.19 12.02 1.19
C ARG A 497 -55.63 12.45 0.94
N SER A 498 -55.99 12.72 -0.31
CA SER A 498 -57.25 13.40 -0.57
C SER A 498 -58.40 12.59 -1.23
N THR A 499 -58.17 11.33 -1.58
CA THR A 499 -59.21 10.53 -2.24
C THR A 499 -59.24 9.07 -1.83
N ASN A 500 -60.36 8.66 -1.26
CA ASN A 500 -60.98 7.34 -1.05
C ASN A 500 -60.21 6.04 -1.27
N SER A 501 -60.50 5.07 -0.42
CA SER A 501 -60.20 3.63 -0.32
C SER A 501 -59.46 2.87 -1.43
N ALA A 502 -59.41 3.35 -2.66
CA ALA A 502 -58.63 2.77 -3.76
C ALA A 502 -57.11 3.09 -3.70
N ILE A 503 -56.67 3.95 -2.78
CA ILE A 503 -55.29 4.48 -2.64
C ILE A 503 -54.57 3.81 -1.47
N GLU A 504 -55.28 3.15 -0.55
CA GLU A 504 -54.68 2.42 0.59
C GLU A 504 -53.52 1.47 0.22
N PRO A 505 -53.61 0.64 -0.85
CA PRO A 505 -52.52 -0.25 -1.22
C PRO A 505 -51.24 0.49 -1.64
N ILE A 506 -51.36 1.73 -2.11
CA ILE A 506 -50.21 2.57 -2.54
C ILE A 506 -49.59 3.27 -1.33
N GLU A 507 -50.41 3.74 -0.38
CA GLU A 507 -49.91 4.28 0.90
C GLU A 507 -49.10 3.26 1.69
N ASP A 508 -49.49 2.00 1.69
CA ASP A 508 -48.76 0.89 2.31
C ASP A 508 -47.38 0.69 1.70
N MET A 509 -47.19 0.97 0.40
CA MET A 509 -45.87 0.89 -0.25
C MET A 509 -44.90 1.95 0.26
N PHE A 510 -45.39 3.12 0.71
CA PHE A 510 -44.59 4.23 1.24
C PHE A 510 -44.49 4.24 2.78
N GLY A 511 -45.13 3.30 3.45
CA GLY A 511 -45.09 3.17 4.89
C GLY A 511 -43.68 2.95 5.45
N THR A 512 -43.56 3.07 6.76
CA THR A 512 -42.30 2.73 7.44
C THR A 512 -42.05 1.23 7.35
N LYS A 513 -40.96 0.84 6.70
CA LYS A 513 -40.54 -0.57 6.59
C LYS A 513 -39.42 -0.82 7.60
N ARG A 514 -39.53 -1.93 8.32
CA ARG A 514 -38.52 -2.40 9.29
C ARG A 514 -38.04 -3.78 8.90
N SER A 515 -36.72 -4.01 9.05
CA SER A 515 -36.10 -5.30 8.77
C SER A 515 -35.22 -5.71 9.95
N PHE A 516 -35.45 -6.89 10.50
CA PHE A 516 -34.59 -7.52 11.49
C PHE A 516 -34.04 -8.80 10.87
N ALA A 517 -32.76 -8.81 10.51
CA ALA A 517 -32.13 -9.87 9.75
C ALA A 517 -30.80 -10.32 10.39
N PRO A 518 -30.82 -11.36 11.24
CA PRO A 518 -29.58 -12.04 11.61
C PRO A 518 -28.96 -12.73 10.42
N PHE A 519 -27.62 -12.78 10.45
CA PHE A 519 -26.81 -13.41 9.40
C PHE A 519 -25.64 -14.21 9.96
N VAL A 520 -25.20 -15.18 9.17
CA VAL A 520 -23.96 -15.94 9.38
C VAL A 520 -23.17 -15.90 8.09
N ARG A 521 -21.90 -15.52 8.19
CA ARG A 521 -20.95 -15.49 7.08
C ARG A 521 -19.74 -16.34 7.44
N VAL A 522 -19.35 -17.21 6.53
CA VAL A 522 -18.14 -18.01 6.61
C VAL A 522 -17.23 -17.61 5.46
N SER A 523 -15.98 -17.26 5.75
CA SER A 523 -14.96 -16.95 4.76
C SER A 523 -13.77 -17.89 4.97
N TRP A 524 -13.35 -18.58 3.93
CA TRP A 524 -12.28 -19.57 4.00
C TRP A 524 -11.26 -19.39 2.90
N THR A 525 -9.99 -19.20 3.33
CA THR A 525 -8.83 -19.13 2.45
C THR A 525 -7.86 -20.28 2.83
N PRO A 526 -7.78 -21.34 2.06
CA PRO A 526 -6.86 -22.45 2.33
C PRO A 526 -5.41 -21.99 2.36
N ARG A 527 -4.58 -22.62 3.20
CA ARG A 527 -3.15 -22.34 3.33
C ARG A 527 -2.83 -20.84 3.41
N GLN A 528 -3.56 -20.11 4.26
CA GLN A 528 -3.35 -18.69 4.48
C GLN A 528 -2.02 -18.46 5.19
N TYR A 529 -1.07 -17.80 4.53
CA TYR A 529 0.14 -17.29 5.16
C TYR A 529 -0.20 -16.07 6.02
N TYR A 530 0.36 -16.04 7.22
CA TYR A 530 0.12 -14.96 8.17
C TYR A 530 1.40 -14.60 8.93
N ARG A 531 1.40 -13.40 9.50
CA ARG A 531 2.43 -12.93 10.44
C ARG A 531 1.79 -12.38 11.70
N TYR A 532 2.56 -12.31 12.77
CA TYR A 532 2.18 -11.60 13.97
C TYR A 532 2.95 -10.27 14.07
N GLU A 533 2.24 -9.17 14.25
CA GLU A 533 2.79 -7.88 14.69
C GLU A 533 2.44 -7.69 16.17
N GLY A 534 3.41 -7.97 17.05
CA GLY A 534 3.16 -8.11 18.47
C GLY A 534 2.22 -9.31 18.74
N ARG A 535 0.96 -9.03 19.11
CA ARG A 535 -0.07 -10.05 19.33
C ARG A 535 -1.16 -10.04 18.25
N GLN A 536 -1.07 -9.16 17.29
CA GLN A 536 -2.06 -9.07 16.22
C GLN A 536 -1.67 -9.98 15.06
N LYS A 537 -2.55 -10.90 14.70
CA LYS A 537 -2.43 -11.72 13.50
C LYS A 537 -2.80 -10.89 12.27
N ILE A 538 -1.98 -10.97 11.23
CA ILE A 538 -2.20 -10.30 9.95
C ILE A 538 -2.07 -11.33 8.84
N TYR A 539 -3.09 -11.47 8.00
CA TYR A 539 -3.01 -12.27 6.79
C TYR A 539 -2.12 -11.59 5.76
N VAL A 540 -1.27 -12.35 5.09
CA VAL A 540 -0.32 -11.83 4.11
C VAL A 540 -0.70 -12.25 2.70
N ARG A 541 -0.75 -13.54 2.41
CA ARG A 541 -1.06 -14.07 1.07
C ARG A 541 -1.56 -15.51 1.15
N SER A 542 -2.19 -15.96 0.08
CA SER A 542 -2.45 -17.38 -0.18
C SER A 542 -2.37 -17.65 -1.68
N SER A 543 -1.96 -18.86 -2.04
CA SER A 543 -2.03 -19.36 -3.42
C SER A 543 -3.41 -19.92 -3.78
N PHE A 544 -4.33 -19.91 -2.84
CA PHE A 544 -5.69 -20.43 -3.01
C PHE A 544 -6.71 -19.29 -3.01
N PRO A 545 -7.88 -19.50 -3.63
CA PRO A 545 -8.97 -18.53 -3.58
C PRO A 545 -9.57 -18.43 -2.16
N THR A 546 -10.20 -17.31 -1.91
CA THR A 546 -11.06 -17.08 -0.75
C THR A 546 -12.50 -17.42 -1.14
N PHE A 547 -13.10 -18.37 -0.45
CA PHE A 547 -14.50 -18.73 -0.57
C PHE A 547 -15.29 -18.06 0.55
N LYS A 548 -16.44 -17.48 0.21
CA LYS A 548 -17.30 -16.79 1.17
C LYS A 548 -18.74 -17.21 0.95
N VAL A 549 -19.42 -17.58 2.01
CA VAL A 549 -20.84 -17.91 2.02
C VAL A 549 -21.52 -17.06 3.09
N GLU A 550 -22.60 -16.41 2.74
CA GLU A 550 -23.45 -15.68 3.67
C GLU A 550 -24.87 -16.18 3.63
N LEU A 551 -25.42 -16.45 4.79
CA LEU A 551 -26.82 -16.82 5.00
C LEU A 551 -27.45 -15.73 5.88
N SER A 552 -28.53 -15.12 5.42
CA SER A 552 -29.29 -14.13 6.16
C SER A 552 -30.78 -14.47 6.15
N ARG A 553 -31.45 -14.26 7.27
CA ARG A 553 -32.89 -14.49 7.40
C ARG A 553 -33.55 -13.33 8.12
N SER A 554 -34.59 -12.79 7.50
CA SER A 554 -35.42 -11.78 8.15
C SER A 554 -36.59 -12.40 8.87
N PHE A 555 -36.93 -11.89 10.06
CA PHE A 555 -38.02 -12.33 10.89
C PHE A 555 -39.09 -11.25 11.03
N LYS A 556 -40.32 -11.59 10.67
CA LYS A 556 -41.48 -10.72 10.88
C LYS A 556 -41.78 -10.56 12.38
N ASP A 557 -42.34 -9.42 12.75
CA ASP A 557 -42.84 -9.04 14.09
C ASP A 557 -41.74 -8.83 15.16
N ILE A 558 -40.50 -9.32 14.96
CA ILE A 558 -39.41 -9.06 15.90
C ILE A 558 -38.98 -7.58 15.74
N LEU A 559 -39.02 -6.83 16.84
CA LEU A 559 -38.78 -5.39 16.86
C LEU A 559 -39.63 -4.60 15.85
N GLY A 560 -40.83 -5.11 15.56
CA GLY A 560 -41.74 -4.53 14.58
C GLY A 560 -41.29 -4.70 13.13
N SER A 561 -40.46 -5.71 12.83
CA SER A 561 -40.03 -6.04 11.47
C SER A 561 -41.20 -6.45 10.61
N THR A 562 -41.28 -5.89 9.42
CA THR A 562 -42.27 -6.21 8.37
C THR A 562 -41.69 -7.12 7.27
N SER A 563 -40.38 -7.32 7.28
CA SER A 563 -39.62 -8.02 6.24
C SER A 563 -39.61 -9.53 6.47
N ILE A 564 -39.79 -10.32 5.41
CA ILE A 564 -39.72 -11.79 5.42
C ILE A 564 -38.93 -12.25 4.20
N PHE A 565 -37.70 -12.72 4.44
CA PHE A 565 -36.88 -13.33 3.39
C PHE A 565 -35.82 -14.27 3.98
N ASN A 566 -35.32 -15.19 3.18
CA ASN A 566 -34.07 -15.87 3.37
C ASN A 566 -33.13 -15.42 2.20
N ARG A 567 -31.89 -15.07 2.48
CA ARG A 567 -30.91 -14.71 1.48
C ARG A 567 -29.71 -15.63 1.59
N VAL A 568 -29.23 -16.10 0.45
CA VAL A 568 -28.00 -16.87 0.30
C VAL A 568 -27.10 -16.15 -0.67
N GLU A 569 -25.87 -15.92 -0.29
CA GLU A 569 -24.83 -15.32 -1.14
C GLU A 569 -23.58 -16.17 -1.11
N PHE A 570 -22.93 -16.28 -2.25
CA PHE A 570 -21.67 -16.99 -2.44
C PHE A 570 -20.72 -16.11 -3.23
N ASP A 571 -19.48 -15.99 -2.75
CA ASP A 571 -18.41 -15.28 -3.43
C ASP A 571 -17.14 -16.14 -3.47
N ILE A 572 -16.38 -15.99 -4.56
CA ILE A 572 -15.03 -16.53 -4.70
C ILE A 572 -14.14 -15.45 -5.28
N SER A 573 -12.99 -15.20 -4.65
CA SER A 573 -12.04 -14.22 -5.11
C SER A 573 -10.60 -14.70 -4.96
N GLN A 574 -9.74 -14.29 -5.88
CA GLN A 574 -8.31 -14.60 -5.80
C GLN A 574 -7.49 -13.55 -6.54
N ASN A 575 -6.28 -13.32 -6.05
CA ASN A 575 -5.22 -12.63 -6.74
C ASN A 575 -4.13 -13.64 -7.11
N ILE A 576 -3.89 -13.82 -8.40
CA ILE A 576 -2.93 -14.77 -8.97
C ILE A 576 -1.74 -13.98 -9.53
N PRO A 577 -0.59 -13.98 -8.86
CA PRO A 577 0.62 -13.39 -9.41
C PRO A 577 1.11 -14.25 -10.59
N ILE A 578 1.36 -13.61 -11.74
CA ILE A 578 1.90 -14.24 -12.96
C ILE A 578 3.32 -13.74 -13.15
N GLY A 579 4.28 -14.36 -12.47
CA GLY A 579 5.65 -13.85 -12.37
C GLY A 579 5.73 -12.61 -11.48
N LEU A 580 6.73 -11.76 -11.71
CA LEU A 580 7.04 -10.63 -10.83
C LEU A 580 6.28 -9.33 -11.17
N MET A 581 5.83 -9.18 -12.42
CA MET A 581 5.27 -7.92 -12.92
C MET A 581 3.80 -8.01 -13.34
N HIS A 582 3.21 -9.18 -13.36
CA HIS A 582 1.87 -9.39 -13.84
C HIS A 582 1.01 -9.99 -12.74
N SER A 583 -0.24 -9.60 -12.68
CA SER A 583 -1.22 -10.27 -11.82
C SER A 583 -2.57 -10.41 -12.53
N PHE A 584 -3.27 -11.47 -12.21
CA PHE A 584 -4.65 -11.67 -12.62
C PHE A 584 -5.52 -11.80 -11.38
N GLN A 585 -6.54 -10.97 -11.29
CA GLN A 585 -7.46 -10.95 -10.16
C GLN A 585 -8.87 -11.26 -10.67
N TYR A 586 -9.60 -12.03 -9.91
CA TYR A 586 -11.00 -12.29 -10.20
C TYR A 586 -11.86 -12.29 -8.94
N HIS A 587 -13.12 -11.91 -9.10
CA HIS A 587 -14.18 -12.04 -8.12
C HIS A 587 -15.45 -12.51 -8.84
N LEU A 588 -15.97 -13.65 -8.41
CA LEU A 588 -17.22 -14.22 -8.88
C LEU A 588 -18.19 -14.23 -7.70
N GLY A 589 -19.39 -13.74 -7.90
CA GLY A 589 -20.41 -13.67 -6.85
C GLY A 589 -21.78 -14.06 -7.38
N ALA A 590 -22.57 -14.70 -6.54
CA ALA A 590 -23.95 -15.01 -6.83
C ALA A 590 -24.78 -14.89 -5.54
N GLY A 591 -26.01 -14.44 -5.68
CA GLY A 591 -26.93 -14.33 -4.54
C GLY A 591 -28.38 -14.47 -4.95
N ARG A 592 -29.18 -14.95 -4.02
CA ARG A 592 -30.61 -15.11 -4.24
C ARG A 592 -31.42 -14.93 -2.96
N PHE A 593 -32.57 -14.28 -3.08
CA PHE A 593 -33.60 -14.29 -2.06
C PHE A 593 -34.50 -15.50 -2.27
N ILE A 594 -34.74 -16.26 -1.19
CA ILE A 594 -35.58 -17.45 -1.15
C ILE A 594 -36.74 -17.16 -0.21
N ASN A 595 -37.96 -17.54 -0.61
CA ASN A 595 -39.18 -17.38 0.21
C ASN A 595 -39.46 -15.89 0.61
N GLN A 596 -39.15 -14.94 -0.27
CA GLN A 596 -39.54 -13.56 -0.07
C GLN A 596 -41.08 -13.46 -0.19
N LYS A 597 -41.76 -13.13 0.91
CA LYS A 597 -43.23 -13.02 0.97
C LYS A 597 -43.72 -11.57 0.83
N THR A 598 -42.82 -10.61 0.96
CA THR A 598 -43.10 -9.20 0.75
C THR A 598 -42.17 -8.69 -0.33
N GLU A 599 -42.70 -8.00 -1.32
CA GLU A 599 -41.91 -7.32 -2.35
C GLU A 599 -41.16 -6.15 -1.72
N TYR A 600 -40.04 -6.48 -1.06
CA TYR A 600 -39.28 -5.51 -0.27
C TYR A 600 -37.96 -5.21 -0.96
N PHE A 601 -38.02 -4.39 -2.00
CA PHE A 601 -36.90 -4.02 -2.85
C PHE A 601 -35.67 -3.50 -2.08
N ALA A 602 -35.87 -2.90 -0.89
CA ALA A 602 -34.80 -2.34 -0.08
C ALA A 602 -33.90 -3.42 0.55
N ASP A 603 -34.33 -4.67 0.59
CA ASP A 603 -33.55 -5.81 1.05
C ASP A 603 -32.74 -6.48 -0.08
N PHE A 604 -33.01 -6.12 -1.35
CA PHE A 604 -32.27 -6.65 -2.50
C PHE A 604 -30.80 -6.28 -2.45
N VAL A 605 -29.98 -7.08 -3.09
CA VAL A 605 -28.54 -6.88 -3.12
C VAL A 605 -28.18 -5.55 -3.77
N TYR A 606 -27.29 -4.84 -3.13
CA TYR A 606 -26.80 -3.53 -3.55
C TYR A 606 -25.35 -3.61 -4.03
N PHE A 607 -25.10 -3.46 -5.32
CA PHE A 607 -23.77 -3.58 -5.96
C PHE A 607 -22.89 -2.32 -5.81
N ALA A 608 -23.08 -1.55 -4.75
CA ALA A 608 -22.35 -0.32 -4.54
C ALA A 608 -20.85 -0.56 -4.26
N LYS A 609 -20.05 0.48 -4.52
CA LYS A 609 -18.59 0.51 -4.37
C LYS A 609 -18.01 0.06 -3.00
N ASN A 610 -18.83 -0.08 -1.98
CA ASN A 610 -18.34 -0.37 -0.64
C ASN A 610 -18.11 -1.86 -0.36
N ASN A 611 -18.40 -2.73 -1.33
CA ASN A 611 -18.28 -4.18 -1.21
C ASN A 611 -17.08 -4.68 -2.02
N PHE A 612 -15.89 -4.13 -1.75
CA PHE A 612 -14.66 -4.64 -2.38
C PHE A 612 -14.42 -6.09 -1.98
N PRO A 613 -14.02 -6.96 -2.92
CA PRO A 613 -13.66 -8.33 -2.63
C PRO A 613 -12.45 -8.38 -1.69
N GLU A 614 -12.40 -9.39 -0.84
CA GLU A 614 -11.20 -9.70 -0.07
C GLU A 614 -10.04 -10.04 -1.02
N ASN A 615 -8.83 -9.63 -0.67
CA ASN A 615 -7.61 -9.79 -1.47
C ASN A 615 -7.57 -9.02 -2.81
N TRP A 616 -8.46 -8.09 -3.05
CA TRP A 616 -8.38 -7.19 -4.20
C TRP A 616 -7.50 -5.97 -3.88
N ASN A 617 -6.53 -5.69 -4.73
CA ASN A 617 -5.49 -4.68 -4.46
C ASN A 617 -5.71 -3.34 -5.18
N ASP A 618 -6.88 -3.11 -5.74
CA ASP A 618 -7.18 -1.91 -6.52
C ASP A 618 -8.52 -1.27 -6.10
N GLY A 619 -8.52 0.03 -5.91
CA GLY A 619 -9.69 0.81 -5.53
C GLY A 619 -10.72 1.05 -6.66
N LEU A 620 -10.46 0.61 -7.90
CA LEU A 620 -11.34 0.75 -9.06
C LEU A 620 -11.94 -0.58 -9.52
N GLY A 621 -11.21 -1.68 -9.35
CA GLY A 621 -11.66 -3.01 -9.74
C GLY A 621 -12.60 -3.67 -8.75
N GLY A 622 -13.22 -4.78 -9.13
CA GLY A 622 -14.08 -5.59 -8.27
C GLY A 622 -15.46 -4.98 -7.98
N VAL A 623 -15.79 -3.87 -8.60
CA VAL A 623 -17.06 -3.16 -8.45
C VAL A 623 -17.54 -2.60 -9.79
N PHE A 624 -18.82 -2.28 -9.89
CA PHE A 624 -19.37 -1.59 -11.05
C PHE A 624 -19.16 -0.07 -10.90
N ASN A 625 -18.48 0.54 -11.86
CA ASN A 625 -18.11 1.95 -11.84
C ASN A 625 -19.18 2.87 -12.45
N LEU A 626 -19.94 2.37 -13.42
CA LEU A 626 -20.89 3.13 -14.22
C LEU A 626 -22.33 2.67 -14.01
N LEU A 627 -22.57 1.57 -13.29
CA LEU A 627 -23.92 1.09 -13.03
C LEU A 627 -24.75 2.15 -12.31
N SER A 628 -25.91 2.44 -12.85
CA SER A 628 -26.82 3.44 -12.28
C SER A 628 -27.34 2.99 -10.90
N ARG A 629 -27.50 3.91 -9.96
CA ARG A 629 -27.88 3.59 -8.57
C ARG A 629 -29.28 3.00 -8.43
N ASP A 630 -30.19 3.36 -9.32
CA ASP A 630 -31.55 2.85 -9.39
C ASP A 630 -31.62 1.37 -9.81
N LEU A 631 -30.55 0.84 -10.42
CA LEU A 631 -30.45 -0.55 -10.84
C LEU A 631 -29.81 -1.46 -9.79
N TYR A 632 -29.17 -0.91 -8.75
CA TYR A 632 -28.41 -1.69 -7.78
C TYR A 632 -29.21 -2.73 -7.00
N ASN A 633 -30.41 -2.39 -6.61
CA ASN A 633 -31.29 -3.24 -5.80
C ASN A 633 -32.59 -3.60 -6.56
N ALA A 634 -32.49 -3.75 -7.88
CA ALA A 634 -33.64 -4.00 -8.73
C ALA A 634 -34.08 -5.47 -8.82
N SER A 635 -33.27 -6.41 -8.32
CA SER A 635 -33.51 -7.85 -8.52
C SER A 635 -33.34 -8.67 -7.26
N ASP A 636 -34.10 -9.76 -7.18
CA ASP A 636 -34.06 -10.74 -6.10
C ASP A 636 -32.91 -11.74 -6.22
N SER A 637 -32.26 -11.78 -7.37
CA SER A 637 -31.12 -12.65 -7.65
C SER A 637 -30.13 -11.98 -8.59
N TYR A 638 -28.86 -12.38 -8.46
CA TYR A 638 -27.78 -11.90 -9.30
C TYR A 638 -26.67 -12.91 -9.47
N ILE A 639 -25.95 -12.77 -10.57
CA ILE A 639 -24.62 -13.33 -10.79
C ILE A 639 -23.73 -12.21 -11.24
N GLN A 640 -22.56 -12.06 -10.63
CA GLN A 640 -21.55 -11.06 -11.01
C GLN A 640 -20.18 -11.70 -11.21
N ALA A 641 -19.42 -11.13 -12.11
CA ALA A 641 -18.03 -11.50 -12.34
C ALA A 641 -17.21 -10.25 -12.58
N HIS A 642 -16.07 -10.15 -11.92
CA HIS A 642 -15.10 -9.09 -12.12
C HIS A 642 -13.75 -9.71 -12.38
N PHE A 643 -13.06 -9.22 -13.41
CA PHE A 643 -11.72 -9.63 -13.77
C PHE A 643 -10.84 -8.41 -13.92
N MET A 644 -9.60 -8.50 -13.46
CA MET A 644 -8.59 -7.49 -13.65
C MET A 644 -7.26 -8.16 -14.03
N TYR A 645 -6.65 -7.68 -15.09
CA TYR A 645 -5.27 -8.03 -15.45
C TYR A 645 -4.39 -6.81 -15.25
N GLU A 646 -3.35 -6.95 -14.44
CA GLU A 646 -2.39 -5.90 -14.13
C GLU A 646 -1.03 -6.23 -14.74
N THR A 647 -0.41 -5.25 -15.39
CA THR A 647 0.93 -5.35 -15.98
C THR A 647 1.48 -3.95 -16.23
N PRO A 648 2.81 -3.72 -16.19
CA PRO A 648 3.39 -2.44 -16.60
C PRO A 648 3.67 -2.32 -18.12
N PHE A 649 3.30 -3.31 -18.94
CA PHE A 649 3.84 -3.46 -20.31
C PHE A 649 2.78 -3.51 -21.42
N LEU A 650 1.66 -2.85 -21.32
CA LEU A 650 0.68 -2.78 -22.42
C LEU A 650 0.97 -1.60 -23.36
N ILE A 651 0.65 -0.41 -22.95
CA ILE A 651 0.75 0.83 -23.73
C ILE A 651 1.86 1.74 -23.18
N LEU A 652 1.97 1.84 -21.85
CA LEU A 652 2.89 2.75 -21.16
C LEU A 652 4.37 2.50 -21.51
N LYS A 653 4.74 1.26 -21.78
CA LYS A 653 6.11 0.92 -22.22
C LYS A 653 6.59 1.70 -23.44
N ASN A 654 5.66 2.25 -24.24
CA ASN A 654 5.95 3.00 -25.47
C ASN A 654 5.80 4.52 -25.29
N ILE A 655 5.46 4.99 -24.09
CA ILE A 655 5.20 6.41 -23.80
C ILE A 655 6.20 6.86 -22.73
N PRO A 656 7.37 7.39 -23.13
CA PRO A 656 8.32 8.02 -22.22
C PRO A 656 7.60 9.09 -21.38
N PHE A 657 8.07 9.35 -20.18
CA PHE A 657 7.48 10.29 -19.22
C PHE A 657 6.22 9.79 -18.48
N VAL A 658 5.30 9.04 -19.13
CA VAL A 658 4.15 8.47 -18.41
C VAL A 658 4.58 7.28 -17.59
N SER A 659 5.53 6.48 -18.07
CA SER A 659 6.16 5.35 -17.36
C SER A 659 6.83 5.77 -16.04
N ASP A 660 7.29 7.02 -15.92
CA ASP A 660 7.90 7.55 -14.70
C ASP A 660 6.87 7.82 -13.59
N PHE A 661 5.61 8.04 -13.94
CA PHE A 661 4.51 8.32 -13.00
C PHE A 661 3.59 7.13 -12.75
N ALA A 662 3.48 6.22 -13.71
CA ALA A 662 2.59 5.07 -13.61
C ALA A 662 3.35 3.77 -13.89
N ASP A 663 3.46 2.93 -12.90
CA ASP A 663 4.14 1.64 -12.97
C ASP A 663 3.19 0.46 -13.21
N LYS A 664 1.88 0.74 -13.30
CA LYS A 664 0.82 -0.27 -13.45
C LYS A 664 -0.20 0.14 -14.48
N GLU A 665 -0.47 -0.76 -15.40
CA GLU A 665 -1.59 -0.71 -16.34
C GLU A 665 -2.56 -1.83 -16.02
N ARG A 666 -3.85 -1.56 -16.11
CA ARG A 666 -4.90 -2.50 -15.75
C ARG A 666 -5.98 -2.57 -16.80
N ILE A 667 -6.39 -3.78 -17.13
CA ILE A 667 -7.59 -4.04 -17.92
C ILE A 667 -8.65 -4.59 -16.99
N TYR A 668 -9.83 -4.00 -17.02
CA TYR A 668 -10.98 -4.39 -16.22
C TYR A 668 -12.08 -4.94 -17.10
N VAL A 669 -12.69 -6.04 -16.67
CA VAL A 669 -13.89 -6.60 -17.25
C VAL A 669 -14.84 -6.95 -16.12
N SER A 670 -16.03 -6.35 -16.13
CA SER A 670 -17.06 -6.61 -15.13
C SER A 670 -18.37 -6.97 -15.80
N GLN A 671 -19.01 -8.03 -15.32
CA GLN A 671 -20.27 -8.54 -15.86
C GLN A 671 -21.28 -8.71 -14.75
N LEU A 672 -22.50 -8.24 -14.97
CA LEU A 672 -23.64 -8.46 -14.09
C LEU A 672 -24.79 -9.09 -14.89
N TYR A 673 -25.37 -10.11 -14.30
CA TYR A 673 -26.62 -10.69 -14.74
C TYR A 673 -27.64 -10.65 -13.62
N THR A 674 -28.79 -10.09 -13.88
CA THR A 674 -29.97 -10.16 -13.01
C THR A 674 -31.21 -10.41 -13.88
N PRO A 675 -32.30 -10.97 -13.33
CA PRO A 675 -33.52 -11.18 -14.09
C PRO A 675 -34.06 -9.92 -14.76
N GLN A 676 -33.82 -8.73 -14.17
CA GLN A 676 -34.30 -7.45 -14.69
C GLN A 676 -33.36 -6.79 -15.66
N ILE A 677 -32.05 -6.77 -15.36
CA ILE A 677 -31.05 -6.13 -16.20
C ILE A 677 -30.65 -7.04 -17.36
N ILE A 678 -30.84 -8.34 -17.24
CA ILE A 678 -30.48 -9.42 -18.16
C ILE A 678 -28.97 -9.53 -18.35
N SER A 679 -28.28 -8.51 -18.89
CA SER A 679 -26.83 -8.52 -19.11
C SER A 679 -26.31 -7.08 -19.10
N TYR A 680 -25.39 -6.83 -18.19
CA TYR A 680 -24.70 -5.54 -18.07
C TYR A 680 -23.19 -5.80 -18.00
N THR A 681 -22.43 -5.12 -18.86
CA THR A 681 -20.98 -5.29 -18.98
C THR A 681 -20.29 -3.94 -18.80
N GLU A 682 -19.22 -3.91 -18.03
CA GLU A 682 -18.27 -2.79 -18.02
C GLU A 682 -16.91 -3.26 -18.48
N LEU A 683 -16.29 -2.50 -19.40
CA LEU A 683 -14.92 -2.64 -19.83
C LEU A 683 -14.15 -1.41 -19.41
N GLY A 684 -12.94 -1.60 -18.86
CA GLY A 684 -12.13 -0.49 -18.40
C GLY A 684 -10.65 -0.67 -18.72
N TYR A 685 -9.97 0.46 -18.90
CA TYR A 685 -8.54 0.56 -18.92
C TYR A 685 -8.09 1.58 -17.89
N GLY A 686 -7.13 1.21 -17.07
CA GLY A 686 -6.61 2.07 -16.01
C GLY A 686 -5.10 2.09 -15.96
N ILE A 687 -4.60 3.17 -15.40
CA ILE A 687 -3.19 3.37 -15.07
C ILE A 687 -3.06 3.76 -13.61
N GLY A 688 -1.96 3.43 -12.99
CA GLY A 688 -1.75 3.82 -11.59
C GLY A 688 -0.37 3.50 -11.09
N ASN A 689 -0.18 3.86 -9.83
CA ASN A 689 0.97 3.52 -9.03
C ASN A 689 0.53 3.26 -7.59
N ARG A 690 1.45 3.26 -6.64
CA ARG A 690 1.13 3.05 -5.20
C ARG A 690 0.32 4.19 -4.54
N TYR A 691 0.19 5.36 -5.18
CA TYR A 691 -0.49 6.53 -4.61
C TYR A 691 -1.81 6.86 -5.30
N PHE A 692 -1.94 6.52 -6.56
CA PHE A 692 -3.17 6.80 -7.31
C PHE A 692 -3.49 5.71 -8.31
N ASN A 693 -4.77 5.59 -8.62
CA ASN A 693 -5.30 4.78 -9.69
C ASN A 693 -6.30 5.63 -10.47
N ALA A 694 -6.21 5.64 -11.79
CA ALA A 694 -7.15 6.32 -12.66
C ALA A 694 -7.53 5.41 -13.83
N GLY A 695 -8.80 5.40 -14.21
CA GLY A 695 -9.28 4.53 -15.29
C GLY A 695 -10.45 5.14 -16.05
N ILE A 696 -10.56 4.73 -17.31
CA ILE A 696 -11.66 5.02 -18.21
C ILE A 696 -12.48 3.74 -18.35
N PHE A 697 -13.80 3.84 -18.18
CA PHE A 697 -14.72 2.72 -18.22
C PHE A 697 -15.83 2.99 -19.25
N GLY A 698 -16.19 1.98 -20.02
CA GLY A 698 -17.34 1.96 -20.91
C GLY A 698 -18.36 0.93 -20.43
N SER A 699 -19.63 1.26 -20.45
CA SER A 699 -20.72 0.35 -20.07
C SER A 699 -21.60 -0.04 -21.23
N PHE A 700 -22.06 -1.28 -21.22
CA PHE A 700 -22.90 -1.89 -22.23
C PHE A 700 -24.09 -2.58 -21.56
N HIS A 701 -25.26 -2.45 -22.16
CA HIS A 701 -26.45 -3.23 -21.81
C HIS A 701 -26.74 -4.17 -22.97
N LYS A 702 -26.58 -5.45 -22.78
CA LYS A 702 -26.45 -6.46 -23.84
C LYS A 702 -25.26 -6.06 -24.74
N THR A 703 -25.53 -5.69 -26.01
CA THR A 703 -24.53 -5.22 -26.99
C THR A 703 -24.50 -3.70 -27.15
N ASP A 704 -25.48 -2.99 -26.58
CA ASP A 704 -25.62 -1.55 -26.79
C ASP A 704 -24.74 -0.77 -25.82
N PHE A 705 -23.89 0.09 -26.37
CA PHE A 705 -23.09 1.04 -25.58
C PHE A 705 -24.01 2.06 -24.89
N ARG A 706 -23.77 2.29 -23.59
CA ARG A 706 -24.58 3.18 -22.76
C ARG A 706 -23.82 4.42 -22.29
N HIS A 707 -22.74 4.23 -21.59
CA HIS A 707 -22.02 5.32 -20.94
C HIS A 707 -20.52 5.12 -21.01
N ILE A 708 -19.79 6.23 -21.00
CA ILE A 708 -18.37 6.29 -20.73
C ILE A 708 -18.14 7.15 -19.50
N GLY A 709 -17.17 6.79 -18.67
CA GLY A 709 -16.83 7.57 -17.49
C GLY A 709 -15.40 7.37 -17.03
N VAL A 710 -14.87 8.37 -16.36
CA VAL A 710 -13.54 8.35 -15.75
C VAL A 710 -13.69 8.17 -14.25
N ARG A 711 -12.83 7.35 -13.68
CA ARG A 711 -12.72 7.15 -12.24
C ARG A 711 -11.27 7.35 -11.79
N ALA A 712 -11.10 7.92 -10.62
CA ALA A 712 -9.81 8.04 -9.97
C ALA A 712 -9.95 7.72 -8.49
N ALA A 713 -8.96 7.05 -7.94
CA ALA A 713 -8.82 6.77 -6.53
C ALA A 713 -7.40 7.14 -6.09
N PHE A 714 -7.28 7.73 -4.91
CA PHE A 714 -5.99 8.03 -4.28
C PHE A 714 -5.84 7.13 -3.05
N GLU A 715 -4.65 6.52 -2.93
CA GLU A 715 -4.25 5.68 -1.81
C GLU A 715 -3.21 6.44 -0.99
N PHE A 716 -3.49 6.73 0.29
CA PHE A 716 -2.60 7.49 1.19
C PHE A 716 -2.29 6.70 2.46
#